data_1483ad34d92e57efc6d71713a0eff19b
#
_entry.id   1483ad34d92e57efc6d71713a0eff19b
#
_cell.length_a   1.000
_cell.length_b   1.000
_cell.length_c   1.000
_cell.angle_alpha   90.00
_cell.angle_beta   90.00
_cell.angle_gamma   90.00
#
_symmetry.space_group_name_H-M   'P 1'
#
loop_
_entity.id
_entity.type
_entity.pdbx_description
1 polymer ?
#
loop_
_entity_poly.entity_id
_entity_poly.type
_entity_poly.pdbx_seq_one_letter_code
_entity_poly.pdbx_strand_id
1 'polypeptide(L)'
;MKNIRLLLSMLMVIGFAALRAQVVTTEPAVLQPSSQNIVIYFHADQGNRGLINQAANDPIYAHTGVITNKSTSSSDWRYAPTWLDNAAKYKLQYVSANLWKLEIGNINSYYGITDPTEKVTQLVFVFRNSTGTREGKSSSNGDIFVDVVDDGLQVSLKSNLEGSLITPGHETVTFTAACSAPATLVIDVNGTPIATQQNATTLSATHTFTTFGQYTVTAKATVNELTVSDAMSITYPRTGDQVDYPGGVPKMGAVRQADGKVLFCIAAPQKASAMIVGSWDDYKTLDNRTMNYQDYNGNRYFWIAIDGLTATDAYPYYYVIDGKAVGDPYAKLILDPTNDKYIPTDVYPGLIPYPESKIPYSNVPLAVYQENINSYNWQITNFKGAEKDRLNIYELLVRDFTGTEGQALGNGTIRGAMAKIPYLKSLGINAIELLPINEFNGNISWGYNPNFYFAPDKAYGTPDDYKAFIDACHAQGIAVILDMVFNQTDWMHPWYQLYQTGANPFYNASAPHAYSVLNDWNQDNALVQQQFEDCLRYWLLEYKVDGFRFDLVKGLGDNDSYANSGDAATNAYNASRVARMKKLHSAMKEVNADAYFINENLAGAQEENEMAQDGELNWANVNSQGIEYAMGYQSNSSLVRFYAPDDQRLAGSTVSYLESHDEQRLAYKQNTDGATGVRGNLTASMHRLGSAACQMILSPGSHMIWQFSELGNFDNTKNANGGNNTDPKTVRWSLFDNANRHGLYDSYAELNYLRLRNPELFAQGAEFTNNVAQNNWANGRTMYLANQGKELIAVINPETSGEKIINVTFKSQNSDNYRILSKSYNTNPSFNVTTGQVTVPANCYVVIGSASVIKVEGVADDASHINVYGSYGRIVVEGADEADVQVFDAQGRRLNSLSVPAGFYLVRTANKTFKVMVR
;
A
#
# COMPACT_ATOMS: atom_id res chain seq x y z
N MET A 1 8.10 -15.43 66.21
CA MET A 1 8.27 -14.28 65.27
C MET A 1 8.89 -14.64 63.90
N LYS A 2 9.62 -15.74 63.75
CA LYS A 2 10.15 -16.16 62.42
C LYS A 2 9.06 -16.76 61.49
N ASN A 3 8.03 -17.41 62.08
CA ASN A 3 6.98 -18.04 61.24
C ASN A 3 5.89 -17.08 60.75
N ILE A 4 5.77 -15.88 61.34
CA ILE A 4 4.81 -14.87 60.89
C ILE A 4 5.35 -14.09 59.68
N ARG A 5 6.68 -13.92 59.60
CA ARG A 5 7.29 -13.29 58.40
C ARG A 5 7.27 -14.18 57.16
N LEU A 6 7.29 -15.53 57.34
CA LEU A 6 7.17 -16.45 56.20
C LEU A 6 5.73 -16.55 55.69
N LEU A 7 4.72 -16.40 56.58
CA LEU A 7 3.31 -16.35 56.14
C LEU A 7 2.93 -15.04 55.46
N LEU A 8 3.50 -13.89 55.87
CA LEU A 8 3.28 -12.62 55.18
C LEU A 8 3.97 -12.57 53.78
N SER A 9 5.15 -13.18 53.68
CA SER A 9 5.82 -13.29 52.36
C SER A 9 5.13 -14.27 51.41
N MET A 10 4.44 -15.30 51.97
CA MET A 10 3.64 -16.24 51.15
C MET A 10 2.28 -15.66 50.75
N LEU A 11 1.67 -14.77 51.56
CA LEU A 11 0.46 -14.05 51.17
C LEU A 11 0.72 -12.95 50.14
N MET A 12 1.91 -12.32 50.15
CA MET A 12 2.28 -11.37 49.09
C MET A 12 2.47 -12.05 47.71
N VAL A 13 2.95 -13.31 47.67
CA VAL A 13 3.15 -14.05 46.42
C VAL A 13 1.80 -14.50 45.80
N ILE A 14 0.76 -14.71 46.65
CA ILE A 14 -0.58 -15.11 46.14
C ILE A 14 -1.34 -13.90 45.54
N GLY A 15 -1.05 -12.65 46.00
CA GLY A 15 -1.63 -11.43 45.43
C GLY A 15 -1.12 -11.08 44.01
N PHE A 16 0.08 -11.55 43.67
CA PHE A 16 0.65 -11.29 42.34
C PHE A 16 0.11 -12.21 41.24
N ALA A 17 -0.54 -13.32 41.56
CA ALA A 17 -1.06 -14.26 40.55
C ALA A 17 -2.34 -13.76 39.85
N ALA A 18 -3.02 -12.74 40.40
CA ALA A 18 -4.24 -12.16 39.81
C ALA A 18 -4.01 -10.96 38.88
N LEU A 19 -2.77 -10.44 38.81
CA LEU A 19 -2.39 -9.25 38.04
C LEU A 19 -1.77 -9.62 36.65
N ARG A 20 -1.97 -10.83 36.16
CA ARG A 20 -1.27 -11.35 34.99
C ARG A 20 -1.69 -10.76 33.62
N ALA A 21 -2.66 -9.84 33.56
CA ALA A 21 -3.12 -9.28 32.26
C ALA A 21 -2.42 -7.99 31.82
N GLN A 22 -1.63 -7.35 32.66
CA GLN A 22 -0.98 -6.06 32.37
C GLN A 22 0.48 -6.25 31.96
N VAL A 23 0.90 -5.62 30.86
CA VAL A 23 2.31 -5.60 30.41
C VAL A 23 3.19 -4.86 31.40
N VAL A 24 2.64 -3.81 32.04
CA VAL A 24 3.31 -3.01 33.06
C VAL A 24 2.41 -2.85 34.27
N THR A 25 2.97 -3.05 35.46
CA THR A 25 2.37 -2.67 36.75
C THR A 25 3.28 -1.71 37.51
N THR A 26 2.73 -0.92 38.40
CA THR A 26 3.48 0.14 39.10
C THR A 26 3.33 0.04 40.61
N GLU A 27 4.34 0.54 41.31
CA GLU A 27 4.27 0.81 42.72
C GLU A 27 4.70 2.27 42.94
N PRO A 28 3.82 3.16 43.48
CA PRO A 28 2.42 2.89 43.86
C PRO A 28 1.55 2.55 42.65
N ALA A 29 0.40 1.90 42.89
CA ALA A 29 -0.49 1.43 41.81
C ALA A 29 -1.17 2.58 41.02
N VAL A 30 -1.31 3.74 41.64
CA VAL A 30 -1.76 4.99 40.98
C VAL A 30 -0.62 5.98 41.07
N LEU A 31 -0.14 6.42 39.88
CA LEU A 31 0.94 7.39 39.78
C LEU A 31 0.37 8.82 39.85
N GLN A 32 1.06 9.66 40.61
CA GLN A 32 0.79 11.11 40.73
C GLN A 32 2.09 11.89 40.57
N PRO A 33 2.05 13.19 40.19
CA PRO A 33 3.25 14.02 40.10
C PRO A 33 4.08 14.03 41.41
N SER A 34 3.42 13.98 42.58
CA SER A 34 4.05 13.94 43.89
C SER A 34 4.56 12.56 44.31
N SER A 35 4.22 11.49 43.59
CA SER A 35 4.64 10.12 43.95
C SER A 35 6.16 9.98 44.05
N GLN A 36 6.59 9.26 45.09
CA GLN A 36 7.99 8.96 45.39
C GLN A 36 8.21 7.44 45.34
N ASN A 37 9.45 7.04 45.16
CA ASN A 37 9.85 5.62 45.14
C ASN A 37 9.10 4.80 44.08
N ILE A 38 8.77 5.42 42.94
CA ILE A 38 8.04 4.76 41.87
C ILE A 38 8.90 3.62 41.31
N VAL A 39 8.28 2.43 41.21
CA VAL A 39 8.85 1.26 40.55
C VAL A 39 7.89 0.82 39.45
N ILE A 40 8.45 0.59 38.28
CA ILE A 40 7.75 0.03 37.13
C ILE A 40 8.13 -1.44 37.03
N TYR A 41 7.16 -2.32 36.98
CA TYR A 41 7.35 -3.75 36.78
C TYR A 41 6.92 -4.10 35.32
N PHE A 42 7.83 -4.69 34.58
CA PHE A 42 7.58 -5.18 33.24
C PHE A 42 7.39 -6.70 33.24
N HIS A 43 6.23 -7.15 32.71
CA HIS A 43 5.83 -8.54 32.60
C HIS A 43 6.08 -9.01 31.14
N ALA A 44 7.25 -9.60 30.88
CA ALA A 44 7.71 -9.97 29.56
C ALA A 44 6.90 -11.11 28.91
N ASP A 45 6.08 -11.81 29.69
CA ASP A 45 5.13 -12.84 29.23
C ASP A 45 3.75 -12.25 28.86
N GLN A 46 3.59 -10.93 28.94
CA GLN A 46 2.40 -10.19 28.55
C GLN A 46 2.70 -9.31 27.32
N GLY A 47 1.65 -8.68 26.79
CA GLY A 47 1.76 -7.83 25.60
C GLY A 47 2.10 -8.62 24.35
N ASN A 48 2.96 -8.08 23.49
CA ASN A 48 3.43 -8.74 22.29
C ASN A 48 4.39 -9.92 22.53
N ARG A 49 4.81 -10.12 23.79
CA ARG A 49 5.69 -11.20 24.23
C ARG A 49 7.06 -11.25 23.53
N GLY A 50 7.48 -10.14 22.89
CA GLY A 50 8.74 -10.07 22.15
C GLY A 50 10.00 -10.26 23.00
N LEU A 51 9.91 -10.09 24.32
CA LEU A 51 10.98 -10.33 25.29
C LEU A 51 10.71 -11.50 26.25
N ILE A 52 9.76 -12.38 25.91
CA ILE A 52 9.46 -13.56 26.74
C ILE A 52 10.71 -14.44 26.93
N ASN A 53 10.87 -14.97 28.13
CA ASN A 53 11.97 -15.86 28.52
C ASN A 53 13.38 -15.26 28.34
N GLN A 54 13.50 -13.92 28.37
CA GLN A 54 14.79 -13.25 28.37
C GLN A 54 15.59 -13.67 29.59
N ALA A 55 16.85 -14.09 29.38
CA ALA A 55 17.70 -14.59 30.44
C ALA A 55 18.15 -13.47 31.37
N ALA A 56 18.33 -13.75 32.70
CA ALA A 56 18.70 -12.73 33.69
C ALA A 56 20.03 -12.01 33.37
N ASN A 57 20.93 -12.64 32.63
CA ASN A 57 22.22 -12.08 32.19
C ASN A 57 22.15 -11.36 30.84
N ASP A 58 21.00 -11.36 30.17
CA ASP A 58 20.78 -10.66 28.92
C ASP A 58 19.88 -9.43 29.21
N PRO A 59 20.44 -8.22 29.34
CA PRO A 59 19.77 -7.09 29.93
C PRO A 59 18.63 -6.54 29.06
N ILE A 60 17.53 -6.15 29.74
CA ILE A 60 16.45 -5.38 29.14
C ILE A 60 16.65 -3.90 29.49
N TYR A 61 16.35 -3.03 28.53
CA TYR A 61 16.36 -1.58 28.67
C TYR A 61 14.99 -1.00 28.37
N ALA A 62 14.61 0.05 29.08
CA ALA A 62 13.43 0.85 28.75
C ALA A 62 13.83 1.99 27.81
N HIS A 63 13.24 2.03 26.63
CA HIS A 63 13.08 3.26 25.91
C HIS A 63 11.83 3.94 26.45
N THR A 64 11.97 5.04 27.15
CA THR A 64 10.88 5.64 27.93
C THR A 64 10.92 7.17 27.87
N GLY A 65 9.76 7.77 27.83
CA GLY A 65 9.52 9.20 27.86
C GLY A 65 8.23 9.52 28.61
N VAL A 66 7.74 10.73 28.45
CA VAL A 66 6.48 11.18 29.04
C VAL A 66 5.61 11.85 28.00
N ILE A 67 4.30 11.72 28.16
CA ILE A 67 3.31 12.58 27.53
C ILE A 67 2.94 13.66 28.55
N THR A 68 2.91 14.90 28.12
CA THR A 68 2.62 16.05 28.97
C THR A 68 1.50 16.89 28.37
N ASN A 69 1.01 17.88 29.14
CA ASN A 69 0.07 18.89 28.64
C ASN A 69 0.62 19.72 27.44
N LYS A 70 1.90 19.56 27.09
CA LYS A 70 2.55 20.22 25.94
C LYS A 70 2.80 19.26 24.78
N SER A 71 2.51 17.97 24.95
CA SER A 71 2.57 16.99 23.87
C SER A 71 1.41 17.19 22.90
N THR A 72 1.67 17.12 21.61
CA THR A 72 0.69 17.34 20.55
C THR A 72 -0.04 16.06 20.16
N SER A 73 0.52 14.91 20.51
CA SER A 73 -0.06 13.58 20.28
C SER A 73 0.53 12.54 21.24
N SER A 74 -0.03 11.33 21.25
CA SER A 74 0.49 10.18 21.99
C SER A 74 1.88 9.71 21.51
N SER A 75 2.31 10.09 20.33
CA SER A 75 3.66 9.84 19.80
C SER A 75 4.65 10.99 20.06
N ASP A 76 4.18 12.12 20.57
CA ASP A 76 5.04 13.25 20.97
C ASP A 76 5.65 13.01 22.36
N TRP A 77 6.54 12.02 22.42
CA TRP A 77 7.24 11.65 23.65
C TRP A 77 8.26 12.71 24.02
N ARG A 78 8.05 13.33 25.14
CA ARG A 78 9.01 14.31 25.68
C ARG A 78 10.01 13.61 26.59
N TYR A 79 11.22 14.16 26.64
CA TYR A 79 12.32 13.67 27.49
C TYR A 79 12.74 12.21 27.25
N ALA A 80 12.40 11.65 26.09
CA ALA A 80 12.85 10.32 25.71
C ALA A 80 14.34 10.32 25.30
N PRO A 81 15.11 9.27 25.64
CA PRO A 81 16.48 9.11 25.18
C PRO A 81 16.54 8.78 23.69
N THR A 82 17.73 8.75 23.09
CA THR A 82 17.92 8.14 21.78
C THR A 82 17.63 6.63 21.81
N TRP A 83 17.18 6.06 20.69
CA TRP A 83 16.66 4.68 20.65
C TRP A 83 17.57 3.63 21.28
N LEU A 84 18.85 3.60 21.08
CA LEU A 84 19.77 2.59 21.63
C LEU A 84 20.55 3.07 22.86
N ASP A 85 20.04 4.05 23.60
CA ASP A 85 20.68 4.49 24.86
C ASP A 85 20.60 3.38 25.91
N ASN A 86 21.74 2.74 26.19
CA ASN A 86 21.92 1.68 27.18
C ASN A 86 22.47 2.20 28.52
N ALA A 87 22.24 3.47 28.85
CA ALA A 87 22.63 4.03 30.13
C ALA A 87 22.02 3.26 31.29
N ALA A 88 22.74 3.19 32.41
CA ALA A 88 22.36 2.40 33.58
C ALA A 88 20.97 2.77 34.13
N LYS A 89 20.53 4.03 34.01
CA LYS A 89 19.20 4.47 34.47
C LYS A 89 18.04 3.87 33.70
N TYR A 90 18.26 3.37 32.48
CA TYR A 90 17.22 2.72 31.67
C TYR A 90 17.25 1.19 31.77
N LYS A 91 18.29 0.64 32.43
CA LYS A 91 18.48 -0.80 32.54
C LYS A 91 17.53 -1.38 33.59
N LEU A 92 16.71 -2.35 33.21
CA LEU A 92 15.85 -3.07 34.16
C LEU A 92 16.64 -4.07 34.99
N GLN A 93 16.19 -4.28 36.21
CA GLN A 93 16.68 -5.32 37.11
C GLN A 93 15.79 -6.56 36.99
N TYR A 94 16.42 -7.72 36.83
CA TYR A 94 15.71 -9.00 36.86
C TYR A 94 15.14 -9.29 38.25
N VAL A 95 13.86 -9.63 38.31
CA VAL A 95 13.18 -10.02 39.57
C VAL A 95 12.94 -11.51 39.58
N SER A 96 12.30 -12.05 38.56
CA SER A 96 12.03 -13.49 38.40
C SER A 96 11.77 -13.79 36.92
N ALA A 97 11.48 -15.05 36.55
CA ALA A 97 11.15 -15.40 35.20
C ALA A 97 10.05 -14.48 34.64
N ASN A 98 10.36 -13.79 33.52
CA ASN A 98 9.49 -12.85 32.80
C ASN A 98 9.07 -11.60 33.62
N LEU A 99 9.65 -11.36 34.80
CA LEU A 99 9.38 -10.18 35.61
C LEU A 99 10.66 -9.35 35.80
N TRP A 100 10.59 -8.09 35.39
CA TRP A 100 11.68 -7.13 35.45
C TRP A 100 11.21 -5.85 36.12
N LYS A 101 12.08 -5.09 36.75
CA LYS A 101 11.72 -3.80 37.36
C LYS A 101 12.64 -2.67 36.89
N LEU A 102 12.08 -1.46 36.84
CA LEU A 102 12.78 -0.20 36.62
C LEU A 102 12.43 0.75 37.78
N GLU A 103 13.42 1.29 38.46
CA GLU A 103 13.23 2.25 39.52
C GLU A 103 13.23 3.67 38.94
N ILE A 104 12.07 4.33 38.95
CA ILE A 104 11.86 5.71 38.52
C ILE A 104 12.11 6.69 39.67
N GLY A 105 11.71 6.33 40.90
CA GLY A 105 11.78 7.20 42.04
C GLY A 105 10.75 8.33 42.00
N ASN A 106 11.07 9.50 41.51
CA ASN A 106 10.14 10.60 41.22
C ASN A 106 10.17 10.96 39.76
N ILE A 107 9.00 11.19 39.15
CA ILE A 107 8.83 11.42 37.71
C ILE A 107 9.68 12.61 37.22
N ASN A 108 9.50 13.78 37.84
CA ASN A 108 10.15 14.99 37.38
C ASN A 108 11.69 14.88 37.48
N SER A 109 12.17 14.27 38.56
CA SER A 109 13.61 14.06 38.75
C SER A 109 14.21 13.06 37.77
N TYR A 110 13.47 11.96 37.50
CA TYR A 110 13.92 10.92 36.57
C TYR A 110 14.04 11.40 35.15
N TYR A 111 13.02 12.13 34.67
CA TYR A 111 13.01 12.64 33.31
C TYR A 111 13.71 14.00 33.15
N GLY A 112 14.05 14.67 34.25
CA GLY A 112 14.71 15.98 34.23
C GLY A 112 13.77 17.13 33.88
N ILE A 113 12.52 17.02 34.29
CA ILE A 113 11.49 18.04 34.02
C ILE A 113 11.68 19.17 35.07
N THR A 114 12.01 20.35 34.57
CA THR A 114 12.27 21.53 35.40
C THR A 114 11.23 22.64 35.24
N ASP A 115 10.40 22.57 34.17
CA ASP A 115 9.34 23.55 33.92
C ASP A 115 8.11 23.21 34.78
N PRO A 116 7.76 24.09 35.75
CA PRO A 116 6.63 23.84 36.66
C PRO A 116 5.26 23.90 35.99
N THR A 117 5.20 24.42 34.72
CA THR A 117 3.96 24.48 33.94
C THR A 117 3.74 23.23 33.12
N GLU A 118 4.75 22.38 33.00
CA GLU A 118 4.68 21.14 32.24
C GLU A 118 4.19 20.00 33.13
N LYS A 119 2.96 19.56 32.89
CA LYS A 119 2.31 18.48 33.64
C LYS A 119 2.41 17.18 32.89
N VAL A 120 2.98 16.17 33.53
CA VAL A 120 3.01 14.79 32.98
C VAL A 120 1.62 14.18 33.13
N THR A 121 1.09 13.65 32.05
CA THR A 121 -0.20 12.94 32.02
C THR A 121 -0.03 11.44 31.85
N GLN A 122 1.07 11.00 31.20
CA GLN A 122 1.38 9.58 31.06
C GLN A 122 2.90 9.37 31.07
N LEU A 123 3.35 8.22 31.59
CA LEU A 123 4.64 7.63 31.26
C LEU A 123 4.46 6.70 30.06
N VAL A 124 5.47 6.63 29.19
CA VAL A 124 5.38 5.79 28.00
C VAL A 124 6.63 4.93 27.85
N PHE A 125 6.47 3.67 27.39
CA PHE A 125 7.51 2.66 27.35
C PHE A 125 7.48 1.82 26.08
N VAL A 126 8.68 1.52 25.59
CA VAL A 126 9.01 0.34 24.79
C VAL A 126 10.19 -0.34 25.48
N PHE A 127 10.04 -1.60 25.86
CA PHE A 127 11.16 -2.36 26.41
C PHE A 127 11.92 -3.06 25.28
N ARG A 128 13.23 -3.18 25.41
CA ARG A 128 14.04 -3.78 24.35
C ARG A 128 15.28 -4.50 24.92
N ASN A 129 15.82 -5.45 24.15
CA ASN A 129 17.15 -5.96 24.43
C ASN A 129 18.23 -4.91 24.16
N SER A 130 19.49 -5.20 24.46
CA SER A 130 20.60 -4.25 24.32
C SER A 130 20.86 -3.80 22.88
N THR A 131 20.50 -4.59 21.88
CA THR A 131 20.70 -4.32 20.45
C THR A 131 19.45 -3.75 19.76
N GLY A 132 18.31 -3.68 20.44
CA GLY A 132 17.04 -3.21 19.85
C GLY A 132 16.40 -4.18 18.85
N THR A 133 16.88 -5.41 18.76
CA THR A 133 16.35 -6.42 17.80
C THR A 133 15.14 -7.18 18.32
N ARG A 134 14.86 -7.07 19.62
CA ARG A 134 13.69 -7.65 20.28
C ARG A 134 13.05 -6.58 21.16
N GLU A 135 11.74 -6.45 21.09
CA GLU A 135 10.97 -5.42 21.77
C GLU A 135 9.81 -6.01 22.54
N GLY A 136 9.58 -5.48 23.76
CA GLY A 136 8.39 -5.74 24.59
C GLY A 136 7.46 -4.54 24.48
N LYS A 137 6.31 -4.74 23.89
CA LYS A 137 5.27 -3.75 23.59
C LYS A 137 3.90 -4.21 24.07
N SER A 138 2.87 -3.41 23.85
CA SER A 138 1.48 -3.80 24.12
C SER A 138 1.07 -5.05 23.32
N SER A 139 -0.07 -5.63 23.61
CA SER A 139 -0.61 -6.80 22.87
C SER A 139 -0.92 -6.46 21.39
N SER A 140 -1.16 -5.20 21.09
CA SER A 140 -1.33 -4.66 19.74
C SER A 140 -0.03 -4.24 19.07
N ASN A 141 1.12 -4.60 19.62
CA ASN A 141 2.46 -4.21 19.18
C ASN A 141 2.74 -2.69 19.20
N GLY A 142 1.89 -1.91 19.87
CA GLY A 142 2.06 -0.48 20.11
C GLY A 142 2.83 -0.17 21.40
N ASP A 143 3.01 1.10 21.69
CA ASP A 143 3.66 1.60 22.88
C ASP A 143 2.84 1.30 24.17
N ILE A 144 3.50 1.30 25.31
CA ILE A 144 2.87 1.01 26.61
C ILE A 144 2.73 2.31 27.38
N PHE A 145 1.50 2.70 27.70
CA PHE A 145 1.20 3.93 28.42
C PHE A 145 0.78 3.63 29.88
N VAL A 146 1.24 4.45 30.80
CA VAL A 146 0.88 4.40 32.21
C VAL A 146 0.42 5.80 32.64
N ASP A 147 -0.84 5.93 33.04
CA ASP A 147 -1.45 7.21 33.39
C ASP A 147 -0.83 7.81 34.68
N VAL A 148 -0.66 9.13 34.68
CA VAL A 148 -0.29 9.95 35.84
C VAL A 148 -1.45 10.90 36.11
N VAL A 149 -2.12 10.72 37.23
CA VAL A 149 -3.31 11.49 37.61
C VAL A 149 -2.95 12.64 38.55
N ASP A 150 -3.81 13.64 38.63
CA ASP A 150 -3.60 14.80 39.55
C ASP A 150 -3.43 14.37 41.01
N ASP A 151 -2.71 15.17 41.78
CA ASP A 151 -2.52 14.93 43.23
C ASP A 151 -3.86 15.01 44.00
N GLY A 152 -3.96 14.19 45.03
CA GLY A 152 -5.14 14.02 45.88
C GLY A 152 -5.63 12.58 45.95
N LEU A 153 -6.78 12.38 46.59
CA LEU A 153 -7.41 11.06 46.64
C LEU A 153 -7.97 10.75 45.22
N GLN A 154 -7.47 9.68 44.61
CA GLN A 154 -7.88 9.19 43.30
C GLN A 154 -8.10 7.69 43.35
N VAL A 155 -9.04 7.18 42.56
CA VAL A 155 -9.25 5.75 42.36
C VAL A 155 -9.34 5.45 40.88
N SER A 156 -8.78 4.34 40.45
CA SER A 156 -8.93 3.81 39.10
C SER A 156 -9.50 2.41 39.13
N LEU A 157 -10.31 2.06 38.11
CA LEU A 157 -10.90 0.75 37.93
C LEU A 157 -10.42 0.15 36.62
N LYS A 158 -9.92 -1.07 36.64
CA LYS A 158 -9.53 -1.83 35.45
C LYS A 158 -10.16 -3.21 35.46
N SER A 159 -10.35 -3.79 34.28
CA SER A 159 -10.78 -5.18 34.10
C SER A 159 -9.73 -5.99 33.35
N ASN A 160 -9.86 -7.31 33.35
CA ASN A 160 -9.07 -8.20 32.51
C ASN A 160 -9.65 -8.40 31.11
N LEU A 161 -10.73 -7.66 30.75
CA LEU A 161 -11.29 -7.65 29.41
C LEU A 161 -10.46 -6.75 28.47
N GLU A 162 -10.34 -7.17 27.22
CA GLU A 162 -9.91 -6.29 26.14
C GLU A 162 -11.16 -5.53 25.64
N GLY A 163 -11.33 -4.29 26.12
CA GLY A 163 -12.54 -3.49 25.86
C GLY A 163 -13.64 -3.65 26.90
N SER A 164 -14.89 -3.54 26.48
CA SER A 164 -16.06 -3.50 27.37
C SER A 164 -17.06 -4.65 27.16
N LEU A 165 -16.70 -5.66 26.37
CA LEU A 165 -17.59 -6.79 26.04
C LEU A 165 -17.13 -8.08 26.71
N ILE A 166 -18.10 -8.75 27.34
CA ILE A 166 -17.96 -10.13 27.81
C ILE A 166 -18.18 -11.07 26.66
N THR A 167 -17.30 -12.03 26.47
CA THR A 167 -17.39 -13.03 25.41
C THR A 167 -17.83 -14.38 25.94
N PRO A 168 -18.51 -15.21 25.11
CA PRO A 168 -18.85 -16.56 25.49
C PRO A 168 -17.63 -17.36 25.98
N GLY A 169 -17.79 -18.02 27.17
CA GLY A 169 -16.71 -18.74 27.84
C GLY A 169 -15.81 -17.87 28.73
N HIS A 170 -16.02 -16.54 28.75
CA HIS A 170 -15.26 -15.58 29.57
C HIS A 170 -16.17 -14.71 30.43
N GLU A 171 -17.28 -15.27 30.92
CA GLU A 171 -18.29 -14.57 31.71
C GLU A 171 -17.78 -14.18 33.11
N THR A 172 -16.70 -14.78 33.57
CA THR A 172 -16.04 -14.42 34.83
C THR A 172 -14.98 -13.36 34.59
N VAL A 173 -15.26 -12.15 35.02
CA VAL A 173 -14.39 -10.98 34.86
C VAL A 173 -13.72 -10.61 36.14
N THR A 174 -12.43 -10.33 36.10
CA THR A 174 -11.65 -9.80 37.23
C THR A 174 -11.57 -8.29 37.12
N PHE A 175 -12.00 -7.61 38.19
CA PHE A 175 -11.86 -6.14 38.32
C PHE A 175 -10.79 -5.83 39.34
N THR A 176 -10.00 -4.79 39.07
CA THR A 176 -8.97 -4.29 39.98
C THR A 176 -9.15 -2.79 40.17
N ALA A 177 -9.46 -2.40 41.39
CA ALA A 177 -9.44 -1.02 41.84
C ALA A 177 -8.05 -0.69 42.41
N ALA A 178 -7.50 0.48 42.07
CA ALA A 178 -6.28 1.01 42.63
C ALA A 178 -6.52 2.45 43.13
N CYS A 179 -5.95 2.81 44.28
CA CYS A 179 -6.15 4.09 44.94
C CYS A 179 -4.80 4.76 45.24
N SER A 180 -4.75 6.09 45.15
CA SER A 180 -3.55 6.90 45.41
C SER A 180 -3.10 6.92 46.88
N ALA A 181 -4.00 6.57 47.81
CA ALA A 181 -3.73 6.50 49.24
C ALA A 181 -4.54 5.38 49.91
N PRO A 182 -4.13 4.85 51.07
CA PRO A 182 -4.91 3.87 51.82
C PRO A 182 -6.33 4.39 52.11
N ALA A 183 -7.35 3.66 51.63
CA ALA A 183 -8.77 4.03 51.71
C ALA A 183 -9.64 2.81 52.00
N THR A 184 -10.91 3.03 52.31
CA THR A 184 -11.93 1.99 52.17
C THR A 184 -12.28 1.88 50.70
N LEU A 185 -11.87 0.76 50.08
CA LEU A 185 -12.15 0.45 48.69
C LEU A 185 -13.39 -0.44 48.55
N VAL A 186 -14.26 -0.13 47.60
CA VAL A 186 -15.44 -0.92 47.26
C VAL A 186 -15.46 -1.08 45.73
N ILE A 187 -15.69 -2.31 45.27
CA ILE A 187 -16.05 -2.56 43.86
C ILE A 187 -17.51 -3.01 43.88
N ASP A 188 -18.35 -2.38 43.10
CA ASP A 188 -19.76 -2.74 42.93
C ASP A 188 -20.10 -2.98 41.47
N VAL A 189 -21.13 -3.81 41.23
CA VAL A 189 -21.78 -4.05 39.93
C VAL A 189 -23.23 -3.58 40.05
N ASN A 190 -23.61 -2.62 39.23
CA ASN A 190 -24.95 -1.96 39.31
C ASN A 190 -25.34 -1.51 40.73
N GLY A 191 -24.37 -0.97 41.49
CA GLY A 191 -24.57 -0.52 42.84
C GLY A 191 -24.56 -1.62 43.91
N THR A 192 -24.42 -2.91 43.56
CA THR A 192 -24.29 -4.02 44.50
C THR A 192 -22.82 -4.32 44.74
N PRO A 193 -22.29 -4.13 45.95
CA PRO A 193 -20.90 -4.43 46.25
C PRO A 193 -20.56 -5.90 46.03
N ILE A 194 -19.48 -6.15 45.28
CA ILE A 194 -18.90 -7.50 45.08
C ILE A 194 -17.63 -7.70 45.91
N ALA A 195 -16.99 -6.63 46.33
CA ALA A 195 -15.86 -6.66 47.28
C ALA A 195 -15.76 -5.34 48.03
N THR A 196 -15.26 -5.43 49.29
CA THR A 196 -14.92 -4.28 50.12
C THR A 196 -13.66 -4.58 50.93
N GLN A 197 -12.73 -3.61 51.02
CA GLN A 197 -11.52 -3.72 51.80
C GLN A 197 -11.19 -2.39 52.46
N GLN A 198 -10.90 -2.40 53.77
CA GLN A 198 -10.51 -1.22 54.53
C GLN A 198 -9.00 -1.03 54.52
N ASN A 199 -8.56 0.24 54.56
CA ASN A 199 -7.17 0.63 54.63
C ASN A 199 -6.29 -0.04 53.56
N ALA A 200 -6.76 -0.01 52.31
CA ALA A 200 -6.12 -0.63 51.15
C ALA A 200 -5.83 0.40 50.04
N THR A 201 -4.78 0.15 49.29
CA THR A 201 -4.46 0.90 48.05
C THR A 201 -4.86 0.14 46.81
N THR A 202 -5.15 -1.17 46.94
CA THR A 202 -5.64 -2.00 45.81
C THR A 202 -6.71 -2.97 46.32
N LEU A 203 -7.68 -3.29 45.46
CA LEU A 203 -8.71 -4.29 45.71
C LEU A 203 -8.99 -5.02 44.40
N SER A 204 -8.90 -6.34 44.40
CA SER A 204 -9.30 -7.16 43.24
C SER A 204 -10.50 -8.02 43.57
N ALA A 205 -11.43 -8.15 42.68
CA ALA A 205 -12.62 -8.99 42.79
C ALA A 205 -12.97 -9.65 41.46
N THR A 206 -13.53 -10.83 41.49
CA THR A 206 -14.10 -11.52 40.36
C THR A 206 -15.62 -11.48 40.43
N HIS A 207 -16.26 -11.29 39.27
CA HIS A 207 -17.70 -11.38 39.13
C HIS A 207 -18.06 -12.21 37.91
N THR A 208 -19.00 -13.15 38.05
CA THR A 208 -19.51 -13.96 36.92
C THR A 208 -20.83 -13.39 36.49
N PHE A 209 -20.91 -12.91 35.29
CA PHE A 209 -22.11 -12.40 34.66
C PHE A 209 -22.92 -13.58 34.12
N THR A 210 -24.19 -13.70 34.55
CA THR A 210 -25.05 -14.82 34.19
C THR A 210 -26.25 -14.39 33.35
N THR A 211 -26.47 -13.09 33.20
CA THR A 211 -27.60 -12.52 32.45
C THR A 211 -27.07 -11.54 31.42
N PHE A 212 -27.56 -11.63 30.19
CA PHE A 212 -27.24 -10.67 29.15
C PHE A 212 -27.72 -9.25 29.52
N GLY A 213 -26.94 -8.24 29.16
CA GLY A 213 -27.29 -6.85 29.44
C GLY A 213 -26.08 -5.94 29.63
N GLN A 214 -26.37 -4.67 29.91
CA GLN A 214 -25.35 -3.68 30.28
C GLN A 214 -25.21 -3.61 31.80
N TYR A 215 -23.99 -3.51 32.24
CA TYR A 215 -23.62 -3.40 33.66
C TYR A 215 -22.72 -2.19 33.85
N THR A 216 -22.93 -1.45 34.91
CA THR A 216 -22.00 -0.44 35.42
C THR A 216 -21.21 -1.05 36.56
N VAL A 217 -19.90 -1.11 36.39
CA VAL A 217 -18.98 -1.52 37.48
C VAL A 217 -18.31 -0.27 38.00
N THR A 218 -18.38 -0.05 39.32
CA THR A 218 -17.84 1.15 39.98
C THR A 218 -16.84 0.76 41.04
N ALA A 219 -15.68 1.41 41.02
CA ALA A 219 -14.75 1.43 42.17
C ALA A 219 -14.94 2.72 42.96
N LYS A 220 -15.04 2.60 44.26
CA LYS A 220 -15.15 3.74 45.20
C LYS A 220 -14.01 3.69 46.20
N ALA A 221 -13.39 4.80 46.47
CA ALA A 221 -12.39 4.95 47.54
C ALA A 221 -12.84 6.03 48.50
N THR A 222 -12.91 5.69 49.78
CA THR A 222 -13.38 6.59 50.84
C THR A 222 -12.31 6.74 51.90
N VAL A 223 -11.96 8.00 52.21
CA VAL A 223 -11.10 8.38 53.33
C VAL A 223 -11.84 9.46 54.14
N ASN A 224 -12.16 9.18 55.40
CA ASN A 224 -13.04 10.00 56.22
C ASN A 224 -14.40 10.20 55.52
N GLU A 225 -14.76 11.43 55.18
CA GLU A 225 -16.03 11.77 54.49
C GLU A 225 -15.83 11.99 52.96
N LEU A 226 -14.59 11.98 52.50
CA LEU A 226 -14.30 12.16 51.06
C LEU A 226 -14.40 10.81 50.34
N THR A 227 -15.27 10.76 49.35
CA THR A 227 -15.39 9.60 48.45
C THR A 227 -15.12 10.03 47.02
N VAL A 228 -14.24 9.31 46.35
CA VAL A 228 -14.00 9.39 44.90
C VAL A 228 -14.42 8.08 44.25
N SER A 229 -14.79 8.14 42.98
CA SER A 229 -15.20 6.95 42.21
C SER A 229 -14.69 6.97 40.79
N ASP A 230 -14.45 5.79 40.23
CA ASP A 230 -14.23 5.51 38.84
C ASP A 230 -15.18 4.41 38.38
N ALA A 231 -15.68 4.45 37.17
CA ALA A 231 -16.69 3.52 36.68
C ALA A 231 -16.44 3.13 35.21
N MET A 232 -16.75 1.87 34.91
CA MET A 232 -16.75 1.36 33.52
C MET A 232 -18.10 0.71 33.19
N SER A 233 -18.47 0.79 31.92
CA SER A 233 -19.63 0.05 31.39
C SER A 233 -19.14 -1.27 30.80
N ILE A 234 -19.81 -2.37 31.19
CA ILE A 234 -19.56 -3.71 30.66
C ILE A 234 -20.83 -4.19 29.99
N THR A 235 -20.71 -4.73 28.78
CA THR A 235 -21.85 -5.35 28.08
C THR A 235 -21.62 -6.85 27.98
N TYR A 236 -22.58 -7.63 28.42
CA TYR A 236 -22.66 -9.05 28.13
C TYR A 236 -23.71 -9.23 27.02
N PRO A 237 -23.25 -9.31 25.74
CA PRO A 237 -24.13 -9.40 24.60
C PRO A 237 -24.77 -10.78 24.56
N ARG A 238 -26.04 -10.83 24.14
CA ARG A 238 -26.67 -12.09 23.79
C ARG A 238 -26.02 -12.61 22.48
N THR A 239 -26.06 -13.92 22.31
CA THR A 239 -25.85 -14.50 20.98
C THR A 239 -26.95 -14.00 20.06
N GLY A 240 -26.59 -13.57 18.85
CA GLY A 240 -27.58 -13.15 17.86
C GLY A 240 -28.50 -14.30 17.47
N ASP A 241 -29.66 -13.96 16.96
CA ASP A 241 -30.64 -14.95 16.49
C ASP A 241 -30.19 -15.53 15.13
N GLN A 242 -30.47 -16.80 14.92
CA GLN A 242 -30.25 -17.40 13.60
C GLN A 242 -31.40 -16.96 12.68
N VAL A 243 -31.09 -16.04 11.78
CA VAL A 243 -32.07 -15.43 10.86
C VAL A 243 -31.44 -15.36 9.46
N ASP A 244 -32.21 -15.72 8.46
CA ASP A 244 -31.76 -15.63 7.08
C ASP A 244 -31.47 -14.17 6.68
N TYR A 245 -30.39 -13.96 5.97
CA TYR A 245 -30.05 -12.68 5.37
C TYR A 245 -31.17 -12.27 4.38
N PRO A 246 -31.61 -11.01 4.36
CA PRO A 246 -32.60 -10.53 3.41
C PRO A 246 -32.17 -10.81 1.96
N GLY A 247 -32.99 -11.61 1.25
CA GLY A 247 -32.67 -12.11 -0.08
C GLY A 247 -31.96 -13.47 -0.10
N GLY A 248 -31.69 -14.08 1.06
CA GLY A 248 -31.21 -15.45 1.22
C GLY A 248 -29.72 -15.68 1.05
N VAL A 249 -29.04 -14.90 0.20
CA VAL A 249 -27.59 -14.98 -0.05
C VAL A 249 -26.89 -13.82 0.64
N PRO A 250 -26.03 -14.06 1.66
CA PRO A 250 -25.32 -13.02 2.36
C PRO A 250 -24.38 -12.24 1.41
N LYS A 251 -24.42 -10.90 1.52
CA LYS A 251 -23.50 -9.99 0.81
C LYS A 251 -22.69 -9.25 1.82
N MET A 252 -21.37 -9.45 1.80
CA MET A 252 -20.44 -8.82 2.73
C MET A 252 -20.34 -7.29 2.51
N GLY A 253 -19.98 -6.58 3.60
CA GLY A 253 -19.91 -5.13 3.63
C GLY A 253 -21.25 -4.46 3.93
N ALA A 254 -21.34 -3.17 3.63
CA ALA A 254 -22.53 -2.34 3.88
C ALA A 254 -23.34 -2.15 2.59
N VAL A 255 -24.62 -2.52 2.61
CA VAL A 255 -25.51 -2.49 1.43
C VAL A 255 -26.84 -1.82 1.78
N ARG A 256 -27.14 -0.67 1.15
CA ARG A 256 -28.46 -0.02 1.31
C ARG A 256 -29.57 -0.82 0.63
N GLN A 257 -30.67 -0.93 1.34
CA GLN A 257 -31.87 -1.61 0.86
C GLN A 257 -32.89 -0.60 0.30
N ALA A 258 -33.85 -1.09 -0.47
CA ALA A 258 -34.90 -0.25 -1.05
C ALA A 258 -35.81 0.42 0.01
N ASP A 259 -35.89 -0.14 1.23
CA ASP A 259 -36.63 0.43 2.36
C ASP A 259 -35.85 1.52 3.12
N GLY A 260 -34.62 1.84 2.66
CA GLY A 260 -33.75 2.88 3.25
C GLY A 260 -32.86 2.38 4.37
N LYS A 261 -32.97 1.13 4.81
CA LYS A 261 -32.06 0.53 5.79
C LYS A 261 -30.72 0.17 5.15
N VAL A 262 -29.68 0.13 5.95
CA VAL A 262 -28.36 -0.37 5.52
C VAL A 262 -28.11 -1.71 6.20
N LEU A 263 -27.90 -2.74 5.38
CA LEU A 263 -27.46 -4.05 5.86
C LEU A 263 -25.94 -4.04 5.98
N PHE A 264 -25.44 -4.41 7.16
CA PHE A 264 -24.03 -4.67 7.42
C PHE A 264 -23.84 -6.17 7.59
N CYS A 265 -22.84 -6.74 6.90
CA CYS A 265 -22.60 -8.17 6.90
C CYS A 265 -21.12 -8.49 6.85
N ILE A 266 -20.70 -9.43 7.71
CA ILE A 266 -19.33 -9.95 7.74
C ILE A 266 -19.33 -11.48 7.88
N ALA A 267 -18.51 -12.15 7.08
CA ALA A 267 -18.23 -13.57 7.26
C ALA A 267 -17.18 -13.78 8.37
N ALA A 268 -17.55 -14.57 9.36
CA ALA A 268 -16.66 -14.95 10.46
C ALA A 268 -16.90 -16.41 10.88
N PRO A 269 -16.37 -17.39 10.11
CA PRO A 269 -16.49 -18.80 10.42
C PRO A 269 -16.04 -19.13 11.84
N GLN A 270 -16.70 -20.09 12.49
CA GLN A 270 -16.38 -20.59 13.84
C GLN A 270 -16.54 -19.54 14.96
N LYS A 271 -17.07 -18.35 14.68
CA LYS A 271 -17.37 -17.32 15.69
C LYS A 271 -18.79 -17.49 16.23
N ALA A 272 -18.98 -17.14 17.51
CA ALA A 272 -20.24 -17.35 18.21
C ALA A 272 -21.10 -16.09 18.26
N SER A 273 -20.49 -14.89 18.35
CA SER A 273 -21.20 -13.64 18.54
C SER A 273 -20.57 -12.51 17.74
N ALA A 274 -21.39 -11.56 17.30
CA ALA A 274 -20.93 -10.32 16.69
C ALA A 274 -21.84 -9.16 17.10
N MET A 275 -21.24 -7.99 17.22
CA MET A 275 -21.91 -6.72 17.45
C MET A 275 -21.33 -5.68 16.49
N ILE A 276 -22.17 -4.78 15.99
CA ILE A 276 -21.72 -3.59 15.26
C ILE A 276 -21.70 -2.39 16.20
N VAL A 277 -20.66 -1.58 16.11
CA VAL A 277 -20.48 -0.36 16.90
C VAL A 277 -20.19 0.79 15.94
N GLY A 278 -20.99 1.83 15.98
CA GLY A 278 -20.87 2.92 15.02
C GLY A 278 -21.12 4.31 15.59
N SER A 279 -20.74 5.31 14.79
CA SER A 279 -20.92 6.74 15.13
C SER A 279 -22.37 7.13 15.35
N TRP A 280 -23.35 6.42 14.76
CA TRP A 280 -24.79 6.64 14.95
C TRP A 280 -25.27 6.40 16.37
N ASP A 281 -24.53 5.64 17.18
CA ASP A 281 -24.79 5.40 18.61
C ASP A 281 -23.69 5.98 19.50
N ASP A 282 -22.93 6.96 19.00
CA ASP A 282 -21.79 7.56 19.69
C ASP A 282 -20.75 6.51 20.15
N TYR A 283 -20.55 5.48 19.35
CA TYR A 283 -19.64 4.33 19.59
C TYR A 283 -19.94 3.52 20.86
N LYS A 284 -21.17 3.57 21.33
CA LYS A 284 -21.61 2.75 22.47
C LYS A 284 -21.91 1.32 22.05
N THR A 285 -21.52 0.37 22.88
CA THR A 285 -21.95 -1.02 22.73
C THR A 285 -23.37 -1.16 23.27
N LEU A 286 -24.33 -1.46 22.39
CA LEU A 286 -25.73 -1.57 22.73
C LEU A 286 -26.27 -2.97 22.40
N ASP A 287 -27.12 -3.55 23.26
CA ASP A 287 -27.65 -4.91 23.07
C ASP A 287 -28.43 -5.05 21.73
N ASN A 288 -29.17 -4.01 21.34
CA ASN A 288 -29.87 -3.97 20.05
C ASN A 288 -28.98 -3.84 18.82
N ARG A 289 -27.66 -3.80 19.01
CA ARG A 289 -26.62 -3.85 17.95
C ARG A 289 -25.95 -5.21 17.85
N THR A 290 -26.41 -6.20 18.63
CA THR A 290 -26.05 -7.59 18.43
C THR A 290 -26.54 -8.04 17.05
N MET A 291 -25.65 -8.63 16.26
CA MET A 291 -25.92 -9.05 14.88
C MET A 291 -26.61 -10.42 14.87
N ASN A 292 -27.57 -10.60 13.98
CA ASN A 292 -28.08 -11.91 13.61
C ASN A 292 -27.01 -12.71 12.87
N TYR A 293 -27.18 -14.02 12.76
CA TYR A 293 -26.31 -14.83 11.93
C TYR A 293 -27.10 -15.77 11.00
N GLN A 294 -26.45 -16.10 9.90
CA GLN A 294 -26.85 -17.15 8.98
C GLN A 294 -25.64 -18.04 8.70
N ASP A 295 -25.84 -19.35 8.80
CA ASP A 295 -24.86 -20.33 8.28
C ASP A 295 -25.21 -20.61 6.80
N TYR A 296 -24.29 -20.30 5.89
CA TYR A 296 -24.48 -20.42 4.46
C TYR A 296 -23.22 -21.00 3.81
N ASN A 297 -23.37 -22.06 3.01
CA ASN A 297 -22.26 -22.77 2.34
C ASN A 297 -21.10 -23.12 3.29
N GLY A 298 -21.41 -23.58 4.51
CA GLY A 298 -20.41 -23.97 5.51
C GLY A 298 -19.73 -22.83 6.25
N ASN A 299 -20.10 -21.58 5.99
CA ASN A 299 -19.55 -20.40 6.64
C ASN A 299 -20.64 -19.67 7.45
N ARG A 300 -20.23 -19.03 8.55
CA ARG A 300 -21.10 -18.17 9.35
C ARG A 300 -20.95 -16.73 8.89
N TYR A 301 -22.09 -16.11 8.62
CA TYR A 301 -22.22 -14.69 8.30
C TYR A 301 -23.02 -14.00 9.39
N PHE A 302 -22.46 -12.94 9.96
CA PHE A 302 -23.18 -12.07 10.88
C PHE A 302 -23.71 -10.87 10.11
N TRP A 303 -24.97 -10.50 10.37
CA TRP A 303 -25.60 -9.37 9.69
C TRP A 303 -26.60 -8.62 10.57
N ILE A 304 -26.78 -7.32 10.28
CA ILE A 304 -27.76 -6.47 10.94
C ILE A 304 -28.23 -5.38 9.98
N ALA A 305 -29.49 -4.93 10.16
CA ALA A 305 -30.05 -3.77 9.46
C ALA A 305 -30.04 -2.56 10.38
N ILE A 306 -29.46 -1.45 9.93
CA ILE A 306 -29.42 -0.18 10.65
C ILE A 306 -30.31 0.82 9.94
N ASP A 307 -31.24 1.42 10.68
CA ASP A 307 -32.14 2.47 10.21
C ASP A 307 -31.53 3.87 10.41
N GLY A 308 -32.06 4.85 9.67
CA GLY A 308 -31.80 6.28 9.90
C GLY A 308 -30.44 6.80 9.38
N LEU A 309 -29.67 5.96 8.68
CA LEU A 309 -28.44 6.42 8.02
C LEU A 309 -28.81 7.19 6.75
N THR A 310 -28.29 8.42 6.61
CA THR A 310 -28.54 9.23 5.41
C THR A 310 -27.56 8.90 4.30
N ALA A 311 -27.89 9.27 3.07
CA ALA A 311 -26.98 9.08 1.93
C ALA A 311 -25.83 10.11 1.88
N THR A 312 -25.94 11.22 2.64
CA THR A 312 -25.01 12.35 2.60
C THR A 312 -23.95 12.32 3.69
N ASP A 313 -24.23 11.59 4.77
CA ASP A 313 -23.35 11.57 5.93
C ASP A 313 -22.40 10.37 5.91
N ALA A 314 -21.28 10.51 6.59
CA ALA A 314 -20.30 9.47 6.76
C ALA A 314 -20.41 8.87 8.17
N TYR A 315 -20.42 7.56 8.24
CA TYR A 315 -20.64 6.81 9.47
C TYR A 315 -19.49 5.83 9.73
N PRO A 316 -18.48 6.23 10.51
CA PRO A 316 -17.44 5.31 10.98
C PRO A 316 -18.01 4.22 11.89
N TYR A 317 -17.56 2.99 11.68
CA TYR A 317 -18.00 1.81 12.44
C TYR A 317 -16.94 0.72 12.46
N TYR A 318 -17.12 -0.24 13.37
CA TYR A 318 -16.34 -1.46 13.46
C TYR A 318 -17.21 -2.61 14.00
N TYR A 319 -16.72 -3.82 13.86
CA TYR A 319 -17.34 -4.99 14.45
C TYR A 319 -16.62 -5.41 15.72
N VAL A 320 -17.34 -5.97 16.67
CA VAL A 320 -16.78 -6.70 17.81
C VAL A 320 -17.28 -8.14 17.73
N ILE A 321 -16.35 -9.05 17.40
CA ILE A 321 -16.65 -10.47 17.13
C ILE A 321 -15.94 -11.31 18.16
N ASP A 322 -16.70 -12.08 18.99
CA ASP A 322 -16.18 -12.81 20.14
C ASP A 322 -15.27 -11.93 21.02
N GLY A 323 -15.63 -10.65 21.23
CA GLY A 323 -14.89 -9.68 22.04
C GLY A 323 -13.74 -8.99 21.34
N LYS A 324 -13.36 -9.39 20.12
CA LYS A 324 -12.30 -8.76 19.35
C LYS A 324 -12.84 -7.71 18.40
N ALA A 325 -12.33 -6.49 18.51
CA ALA A 325 -12.70 -5.39 17.63
C ALA A 325 -11.90 -5.48 16.31
N VAL A 326 -12.61 -5.38 15.19
CA VAL A 326 -12.03 -5.44 13.83
C VAL A 326 -12.81 -4.52 12.88
N GLY A 327 -12.15 -4.01 11.85
CA GLY A 327 -12.82 -3.28 10.76
C GLY A 327 -13.68 -4.17 9.86
N ASP A 328 -14.19 -3.61 8.78
CA ASP A 328 -14.91 -4.36 7.74
C ASP A 328 -13.96 -4.68 6.58
N PRO A 329 -13.74 -5.95 6.23
CA PRO A 329 -12.86 -6.32 5.11
C PRO A 329 -13.35 -5.82 3.73
N TYR A 330 -14.61 -5.38 3.64
CA TYR A 330 -15.22 -4.80 2.42
C TYR A 330 -15.38 -3.27 2.51
N ALA A 331 -14.72 -2.62 3.45
CA ALA A 331 -14.77 -1.17 3.61
C ALA A 331 -14.17 -0.45 2.40
N LYS A 332 -14.87 0.61 1.96
CA LYS A 332 -14.47 1.47 0.83
C LYS A 332 -13.71 2.73 1.27
N LEU A 333 -13.71 3.00 2.56
CA LEU A 333 -12.93 4.02 3.24
C LEU A 333 -12.65 3.54 4.65
N ILE A 334 -11.43 3.74 5.10
CA ILE A 334 -10.95 3.35 6.42
C ILE A 334 -10.43 4.58 7.17
N LEU A 335 -10.65 4.62 8.48
CA LEU A 335 -9.92 5.51 9.37
C LEU A 335 -8.84 4.68 10.08
N ASP A 336 -7.58 5.02 9.83
CA ASP A 336 -6.42 4.40 10.47
C ASP A 336 -6.07 5.16 11.75
N PRO A 337 -6.11 4.50 12.94
CA PRO A 337 -5.82 5.16 14.22
C PRO A 337 -4.40 5.71 14.34
N THR A 338 -3.47 5.18 13.54
CA THR A 338 -2.04 5.50 13.64
C THR A 338 -1.55 6.49 12.61
N ASN A 339 -2.01 6.38 11.37
CA ASN A 339 -1.39 7.02 10.22
C ASN A 339 -2.19 8.20 9.65
N ASP A 340 -3.52 8.21 9.77
CA ASP A 340 -4.38 9.26 9.17
C ASP A 340 -4.03 10.68 9.60
N LYS A 341 -3.62 10.86 10.85
CA LYS A 341 -3.24 12.16 11.43
C LYS A 341 -2.02 12.81 10.75
N TYR A 342 -1.25 12.04 9.98
CA TYR A 342 -0.10 12.53 9.23
C TYR A 342 -0.40 12.80 7.76
N ILE A 343 -1.63 12.50 7.29
CA ILE A 343 -2.05 12.82 5.93
C ILE A 343 -2.32 14.32 5.84
N PRO A 344 -1.64 15.06 4.94
CA PRO A 344 -1.86 16.48 4.78
C PRO A 344 -3.31 16.80 4.36
N THR A 345 -3.87 17.85 4.93
CA THR A 345 -5.27 18.25 4.65
C THR A 345 -5.52 18.72 3.21
N ASP A 346 -4.48 19.08 2.48
CA ASP A 346 -4.54 19.40 1.05
C ASP A 346 -4.50 18.13 0.17
N VAL A 347 -3.96 17.02 0.69
CA VAL A 347 -4.01 15.70 0.04
C VAL A 347 -5.39 15.07 0.22
N TYR A 348 -5.90 15.03 1.46
CA TYR A 348 -7.24 14.51 1.74
C TYR A 348 -8.08 15.54 2.52
N PRO A 349 -8.71 16.49 1.82
CA PRO A 349 -9.59 17.47 2.46
C PRO A 349 -10.81 16.80 3.12
N GLY A 350 -11.08 17.17 4.37
CA GLY A 350 -12.26 16.68 5.08
C GLY A 350 -12.17 15.24 5.57
N LEU A 351 -10.97 14.65 5.66
CA LEU A 351 -10.79 13.36 6.32
C LEU A 351 -11.33 13.43 7.75
N ILE A 352 -12.20 12.48 8.09
CA ILE A 352 -12.81 12.39 9.41
C ILE A 352 -11.72 12.06 10.42
N PRO A 353 -11.56 12.83 11.51
CA PRO A 353 -10.60 12.50 12.55
C PRO A 353 -10.96 11.18 13.23
N TYR A 354 -9.96 10.35 13.49
CA TYR A 354 -10.16 9.12 14.25
C TYR A 354 -10.65 9.45 15.69
N PRO A 355 -11.75 8.85 16.19
CA PRO A 355 -12.35 9.19 17.47
C PRO A 355 -11.65 8.46 18.65
N GLU A 356 -10.36 8.69 18.87
CA GLU A 356 -9.52 7.96 19.85
C GLU A 356 -10.16 7.83 21.24
N SER A 357 -10.75 8.89 21.78
CA SER A 357 -11.33 8.90 23.12
C SER A 357 -12.61 8.05 23.27
N LYS A 358 -13.21 7.62 22.15
CA LYS A 358 -14.46 6.86 22.13
C LYS A 358 -14.26 5.38 21.82
N ILE A 359 -13.10 5.01 21.33
CA ILE A 359 -12.79 3.61 20.98
C ILE A 359 -11.98 2.97 22.11
N PRO A 360 -12.55 2.00 22.83
CA PRO A 360 -11.87 1.38 23.97
C PRO A 360 -10.83 0.32 23.56
N TYR A 361 -10.64 0.12 22.28
CA TYR A 361 -9.70 -0.85 21.71
C TYR A 361 -8.55 -0.12 21.05
N SER A 362 -7.33 -0.63 21.21
CA SER A 362 -6.15 -0.06 20.54
C SER A 362 -6.04 -0.54 19.09
N ASN A 363 -5.63 0.35 18.20
CA ASN A 363 -5.28 0.05 16.80
C ASN A 363 -6.40 -0.66 15.99
N VAL A 364 -7.65 -0.26 16.21
CA VAL A 364 -8.80 -0.76 15.44
C VAL A 364 -9.06 0.16 14.25
N PRO A 365 -8.85 -0.27 13.01
CA PRO A 365 -9.27 0.51 11.86
C PRO A 365 -10.80 0.59 11.81
N LEU A 366 -11.34 1.79 11.59
CA LEU A 366 -12.78 1.96 11.46
C LEU A 366 -13.15 1.98 9.97
N ALA A 367 -14.08 1.12 9.59
CA ALA A 367 -14.73 1.23 8.30
C ALA A 367 -15.65 2.46 8.29
N VAL A 368 -15.78 3.13 7.15
CA VAL A 368 -16.72 4.25 6.99
C VAL A 368 -17.78 3.88 5.98
N TYR A 369 -19.04 3.83 6.42
CA TYR A 369 -20.16 3.81 5.51
C TYR A 369 -20.47 5.22 5.05
N GLN A 370 -20.38 5.45 3.75
CA GLN A 370 -20.76 6.68 3.08
C GLN A 370 -21.32 6.32 1.70
N GLU A 371 -22.62 6.51 1.49
CA GLU A 371 -23.28 6.04 0.27
C GLU A 371 -22.78 6.76 -0.98
N ASN A 372 -22.57 8.05 -0.90
CA ASN A 372 -22.16 8.88 -2.04
C ASN A 372 -20.64 8.89 -2.31
N ILE A 373 -19.85 8.06 -1.62
CA ILE A 373 -18.40 7.99 -1.87
C ILE A 373 -18.07 7.60 -3.32
N ASN A 374 -19.00 6.97 -4.01
CA ASN A 374 -18.86 6.48 -5.38
C ASN A 374 -19.66 7.30 -6.42
N SER A 375 -20.18 8.48 -6.04
CA SER A 375 -21.06 9.29 -6.91
C SER A 375 -20.33 10.20 -7.91
N TYR A 376 -19.12 9.83 -8.32
CA TYR A 376 -18.33 10.62 -9.29
C TYR A 376 -19.06 10.77 -10.64
N ASN A 377 -19.05 11.99 -11.21
CA ASN A 377 -19.66 12.27 -12.50
C ASN A 377 -18.67 12.07 -13.66
N TRP A 378 -18.62 10.85 -14.17
CA TRP A 378 -17.73 10.46 -15.27
C TRP A 378 -18.00 11.26 -16.53
N GLN A 379 -16.94 11.81 -17.12
CA GLN A 379 -16.99 12.52 -18.40
C GLN A 379 -16.82 11.53 -19.56
N ILE A 380 -16.00 10.51 -19.38
CA ILE A 380 -15.76 9.44 -20.36
C ILE A 380 -16.47 8.17 -19.90
N THR A 381 -17.53 7.79 -20.61
CA THR A 381 -18.39 6.65 -20.24
C THR A 381 -18.16 5.41 -21.09
N ASN A 382 -17.58 5.57 -22.29
CA ASN A 382 -17.40 4.51 -23.29
C ASN A 382 -15.93 4.44 -23.74
N PHE A 383 -15.02 4.36 -22.78
CA PHE A 383 -13.62 4.19 -23.09
C PHE A 383 -13.35 2.80 -23.66
N LYS A 384 -12.52 2.73 -24.69
CA LYS A 384 -11.95 1.50 -25.22
C LYS A 384 -10.44 1.65 -25.35
N GLY A 385 -9.71 0.83 -24.63
CA GLY A 385 -8.25 0.77 -24.70
C GLY A 385 -7.71 0.18 -26.01
N ALA A 386 -6.40 0.10 -26.11
CA ALA A 386 -5.72 -0.55 -27.22
C ALA A 386 -5.89 -2.08 -27.14
N GLU A 387 -5.67 -2.77 -28.26
CA GLU A 387 -5.58 -4.23 -28.25
C GLU A 387 -4.46 -4.69 -27.31
N LYS A 388 -4.69 -5.77 -26.57
CA LYS A 388 -3.81 -6.23 -25.48
C LYS A 388 -2.37 -6.55 -25.94
N ASP A 389 -2.15 -6.85 -27.21
CA ASP A 389 -0.82 -7.11 -27.78
C ASP A 389 -0.10 -5.84 -28.29
N ARG A 390 -0.66 -4.64 -28.02
CA ARG A 390 -0.16 -3.34 -28.49
C ARG A 390 -0.09 -2.29 -27.40
N LEU A 391 0.00 -2.70 -26.15
CA LEU A 391 0.13 -1.78 -25.05
C LEU A 391 1.54 -1.18 -25.00
N ASN A 392 1.60 0.12 -24.86
CA ASN A 392 2.77 0.88 -24.45
C ASN A 392 2.51 1.30 -23.00
N ILE A 393 2.94 0.48 -22.05
CA ILE A 393 2.63 0.65 -20.62
C ILE A 393 3.68 1.55 -19.97
N TYR A 394 3.24 2.42 -19.08
CA TYR A 394 4.11 3.16 -18.17
C TYR A 394 3.82 2.74 -16.74
N GLU A 395 4.75 2.03 -16.13
CA GLU A 395 4.68 1.60 -14.73
C GLU A 395 5.00 2.78 -13.82
N LEU A 396 4.15 3.03 -12.81
CA LEU A 396 4.13 4.26 -12.04
C LEU A 396 3.91 4.01 -10.55
N LEU A 397 4.83 4.49 -9.73
CA LEU A 397 4.66 4.59 -8.27
C LEU A 397 4.26 6.03 -7.91
N VAL A 398 3.02 6.23 -7.48
CA VAL A 398 2.44 7.57 -7.23
C VAL A 398 3.31 8.41 -6.30
N ARG A 399 3.78 7.84 -5.18
CA ARG A 399 4.54 8.57 -4.15
C ARG A 399 5.89 9.12 -4.65
N ASP A 400 6.52 8.47 -5.66
CA ASP A 400 7.87 8.77 -6.15
C ASP A 400 7.86 9.39 -7.55
N PHE A 401 6.69 9.43 -8.21
CA PHE A 401 6.56 10.01 -9.55
C PHE A 401 6.43 11.53 -9.52
N THR A 402 5.65 12.05 -8.57
CA THR A 402 5.54 13.49 -8.30
C THR A 402 5.91 13.77 -6.86
N GLY A 403 5.88 15.01 -6.46
CA GLY A 403 6.29 15.45 -5.13
C GLY A 403 7.37 16.52 -5.22
N THR A 404 8.20 16.63 -4.18
CA THR A 404 9.23 17.66 -4.12
C THR A 404 10.43 17.27 -4.97
N GLU A 405 10.68 18.04 -6.05
CA GLU A 405 11.80 17.82 -6.97
C GLU A 405 13.16 17.77 -6.24
N GLY A 406 13.96 16.79 -6.61
CA GLY A 406 15.30 16.57 -6.03
C GLY A 406 15.32 15.97 -4.63
N GLN A 407 14.15 15.61 -4.08
CA GLN A 407 14.01 15.03 -2.74
C GLN A 407 13.35 13.64 -2.79
N ALA A 408 13.63 12.83 -1.76
CA ALA A 408 13.10 11.49 -1.58
C ALA A 408 12.12 11.48 -0.40
N LEU A 409 11.03 12.25 -0.50
CA LEU A 409 10.05 12.40 0.59
C LEU A 409 8.87 11.43 0.48
N GLY A 410 8.64 10.81 -0.68
CA GLY A 410 7.50 9.95 -0.92
C GLY A 410 6.15 10.68 -0.80
N ASN A 411 6.11 11.97 -1.16
CA ASN A 411 4.95 12.84 -1.01
C ASN A 411 4.23 13.13 -2.35
N GLY A 412 4.38 12.26 -3.33
CA GLY A 412 3.61 12.31 -4.57
C GLY A 412 2.13 11.98 -4.34
N THR A 413 1.27 12.57 -5.16
CA THR A 413 -0.18 12.40 -5.07
C THR A 413 -0.78 11.99 -6.40
N ILE A 414 -2.00 11.43 -6.37
CA ILE A 414 -2.71 11.05 -7.60
C ILE A 414 -3.06 12.30 -8.44
N ARG A 415 -3.32 13.45 -7.80
CA ARG A 415 -3.49 14.74 -8.51
C ARG A 415 -2.20 15.19 -9.20
N GLY A 416 -1.06 14.98 -8.54
CA GLY A 416 0.25 15.22 -9.14
C GLY A 416 0.48 14.33 -10.37
N ALA A 417 0.17 13.04 -10.28
CA ALA A 417 0.25 12.10 -11.40
C ALA A 417 -0.70 12.51 -12.55
N MET A 418 -1.94 12.94 -12.22
CA MET A 418 -2.90 13.45 -13.21
C MET A 418 -2.34 14.65 -13.98
N ALA A 419 -1.62 15.55 -13.32
CA ALA A 419 -0.97 16.69 -13.95
C ALA A 419 0.11 16.30 -14.98
N LYS A 420 0.64 15.07 -14.92
CA LYS A 420 1.66 14.54 -15.83
C LYS A 420 1.10 13.70 -16.98
N ILE A 421 -0.22 13.53 -17.10
CA ILE A 421 -0.85 12.83 -18.23
C ILE A 421 -0.43 13.40 -19.60
N PRO A 422 -0.34 14.73 -19.82
CA PRO A 422 0.14 15.27 -21.09
C PRO A 422 1.57 14.82 -21.44
N TYR A 423 2.47 14.75 -20.47
CA TYR A 423 3.82 14.22 -20.66
C TYR A 423 3.79 12.74 -21.07
N LEU A 424 3.01 11.92 -20.40
CA LEU A 424 2.87 10.49 -20.74
C LEU A 424 2.25 10.31 -22.11
N LYS A 425 1.27 11.16 -22.47
CA LYS A 425 0.69 11.17 -23.81
C LYS A 425 1.73 11.54 -24.88
N SER A 426 2.55 12.56 -24.64
CA SER A 426 3.62 12.96 -25.59
C SER A 426 4.73 11.89 -25.70
N LEU A 427 4.91 11.06 -24.67
CA LEU A 427 5.81 9.88 -24.72
C LEU A 427 5.22 8.72 -25.57
N GLY A 428 3.94 8.81 -26.00
CA GLY A 428 3.27 7.75 -26.75
C GLY A 428 2.77 6.60 -25.89
N ILE A 429 2.48 6.87 -24.62
CA ILE A 429 1.88 5.91 -23.69
C ILE A 429 0.39 5.74 -23.99
N ASN A 430 -0.11 4.52 -23.95
CA ASN A 430 -1.52 4.19 -24.10
C ASN A 430 -2.10 3.36 -22.95
N ALA A 431 -1.27 2.99 -21.95
CA ALA A 431 -1.70 2.40 -20.69
C ALA A 431 -0.76 2.83 -19.57
N ILE A 432 -1.31 3.11 -18.38
CA ILE A 432 -0.56 3.34 -17.14
C ILE A 432 -0.82 2.16 -16.23
N GLU A 433 0.24 1.56 -15.68
CA GLU A 433 0.18 0.55 -14.62
C GLU A 433 0.57 1.22 -13.31
N LEU A 434 -0.39 1.36 -12.41
CA LEU A 434 -0.17 1.91 -11.08
C LEU A 434 0.29 0.81 -10.12
N LEU A 435 1.42 1.01 -9.44
CA LEU A 435 1.77 0.19 -8.28
C LEU A 435 0.59 0.19 -7.29
N PRO A 436 0.50 -0.80 -6.38
CA PRO A 436 -0.70 -1.01 -5.58
C PRO A 436 -1.18 0.25 -4.86
N ILE A 437 -2.45 0.57 -5.06
CA ILE A 437 -3.11 1.75 -4.47
C ILE A 437 -4.17 1.38 -3.44
N ASN A 438 -4.35 0.10 -3.15
CA ASN A 438 -5.23 -0.35 -2.07
C ASN A 438 -4.68 0.16 -0.74
N GLU A 439 -5.58 0.47 0.20
CA GLU A 439 -5.20 0.96 1.53
C GLU A 439 -4.16 0.04 2.18
N PHE A 440 -2.92 0.50 2.22
CA PHE A 440 -1.77 -0.23 2.73
C PHE A 440 -1.42 0.21 4.15
N ASN A 441 -0.52 -0.49 4.82
CA ASN A 441 -0.06 -0.12 6.15
C ASN A 441 0.96 1.02 6.09
N GLY A 442 0.67 2.13 6.78
CA GLY A 442 1.47 3.35 6.77
C GLY A 442 1.08 4.29 5.64
N ASN A 443 1.73 5.48 5.57
CA ASN A 443 1.48 6.49 4.53
C ASN A 443 2.57 6.51 3.45
N ILE A 444 3.65 5.74 3.64
CA ILE A 444 4.80 5.68 2.74
C ILE A 444 5.10 4.20 2.46
N SER A 445 4.65 3.69 1.34
CA SER A 445 4.83 2.29 0.93
C SER A 445 4.97 2.18 -0.59
N TRP A 446 5.44 1.02 -1.07
CA TRP A 446 5.24 0.59 -2.45
C TRP A 446 3.82 0.07 -2.70
N GLY A 447 3.07 -0.24 -1.61
CA GLY A 447 1.71 -0.78 -1.68
C GLY A 447 1.60 -2.30 -1.56
N TYR A 448 2.72 -3.05 -1.55
CA TYR A 448 2.71 -4.53 -1.44
C TYR A 448 2.44 -5.06 -0.03
N ASN A 449 1.94 -4.20 0.84
CA ASN A 449 1.48 -4.50 2.20
C ASN A 449 0.03 -4.01 2.42
N PRO A 450 -0.93 -4.44 1.58
CA PRO A 450 -2.31 -3.98 1.67
C PRO A 450 -2.99 -4.49 2.95
N ASN A 451 -3.91 -3.68 3.47
CA ASN A 451 -4.82 -4.06 4.57
C ASN A 451 -6.29 -4.11 4.10
N PHE A 452 -6.71 -3.24 3.17
CA PHE A 452 -8.10 -3.17 2.72
C PHE A 452 -8.18 -3.05 1.19
N TYR A 453 -8.75 -4.05 0.56
CA TYR A 453 -8.73 -4.19 -0.89
C TYR A 453 -9.73 -3.31 -1.65
N PHE A 454 -10.78 -2.82 -0.97
CA PHE A 454 -11.85 -2.02 -1.59
C PHE A 454 -11.68 -0.51 -1.37
N ALA A 455 -10.72 -0.10 -0.57
CA ALA A 455 -10.42 1.29 -0.28
C ALA A 455 -9.16 1.74 -1.04
N PRO A 456 -9.17 2.87 -1.75
CA PRO A 456 -7.94 3.50 -2.23
C PRO A 456 -7.18 4.12 -1.06
N ASP A 457 -5.85 4.11 -1.14
CA ASP A 457 -5.00 4.67 -0.10
C ASP A 457 -5.14 6.20 0.00
N LYS A 458 -5.39 6.67 1.21
CA LYS A 458 -5.64 8.09 1.52
C LYS A 458 -4.41 8.98 1.38
N ALA A 459 -3.21 8.41 1.50
CA ALA A 459 -1.96 9.15 1.38
C ALA A 459 -1.74 9.72 -0.03
N TYR A 460 -2.41 9.18 -1.03
CA TYR A 460 -2.32 9.66 -2.41
C TYR A 460 -3.45 10.61 -2.81
N GLY A 461 -4.59 10.60 -2.13
CA GLY A 461 -5.73 11.44 -2.44
C GLY A 461 -7.09 10.87 -2.05
N THR A 462 -8.14 11.59 -2.41
CA THR A 462 -9.53 11.17 -2.17
C THR A 462 -10.00 10.16 -3.22
N PRO A 463 -11.06 9.37 -2.96
CA PRO A 463 -11.69 8.52 -3.98
C PRO A 463 -12.04 9.27 -5.28
N ASP A 464 -12.49 10.52 -5.17
CA ASP A 464 -12.79 11.36 -6.34
C ASP A 464 -11.53 11.76 -7.13
N ASP A 465 -10.39 11.93 -6.47
CA ASP A 465 -9.12 12.22 -7.14
C ASP A 465 -8.65 11.03 -7.99
N TYR A 466 -8.81 9.81 -7.50
CA TYR A 466 -8.51 8.60 -8.26
C TYR A 466 -9.43 8.46 -9.48
N LYS A 467 -10.73 8.70 -9.30
CA LYS A 467 -11.69 8.67 -10.42
C LYS A 467 -11.41 9.76 -11.44
N ALA A 468 -11.06 10.97 -10.99
CA ALA A 468 -10.68 12.08 -11.85
C ALA A 468 -9.40 11.77 -12.65
N PHE A 469 -8.42 11.10 -12.04
CA PHE A 469 -7.21 10.65 -12.72
C PHE A 469 -7.55 9.65 -13.83
N ILE A 470 -8.37 8.64 -13.54
CA ILE A 470 -8.78 7.63 -14.53
C ILE A 470 -9.57 8.27 -15.67
N ASP A 471 -10.53 9.14 -15.35
CA ASP A 471 -11.34 9.86 -16.34
C ASP A 471 -10.47 10.74 -17.26
N ALA A 472 -9.46 11.42 -16.68
CA ALA A 472 -8.48 12.21 -17.42
C ALA A 472 -7.58 11.33 -18.33
N CYS A 473 -7.17 10.16 -17.88
CA CYS A 473 -6.45 9.17 -18.69
C CYS A 473 -7.30 8.71 -19.88
N HIS A 474 -8.55 8.33 -19.64
CA HIS A 474 -9.49 7.93 -20.67
C HIS A 474 -9.72 9.04 -21.69
N ALA A 475 -9.81 10.32 -21.27
CA ALA A 475 -9.93 11.45 -22.17
C ALA A 475 -8.73 11.62 -23.13
N GLN A 476 -7.56 11.08 -22.73
CA GLN A 476 -6.35 11.07 -23.57
C GLN A 476 -6.13 9.74 -24.32
N GLY A 477 -7.07 8.79 -24.21
CA GLY A 477 -6.93 7.46 -24.80
C GLY A 477 -5.88 6.59 -24.10
N ILE A 478 -5.71 6.76 -22.79
CA ILE A 478 -4.78 6.00 -21.95
C ILE A 478 -5.61 5.14 -21.00
N ALA A 479 -5.36 3.83 -21.01
CA ALA A 479 -5.94 2.88 -20.08
C ALA A 479 -5.26 2.96 -18.71
N VAL A 480 -5.97 2.55 -17.65
CA VAL A 480 -5.41 2.46 -16.29
C VAL A 480 -5.51 1.03 -15.79
N ILE A 481 -4.36 0.46 -15.46
CA ILE A 481 -4.18 -0.90 -14.94
C ILE A 481 -3.74 -0.77 -13.48
N LEU A 482 -4.35 -1.55 -12.58
CA LEU A 482 -3.95 -1.59 -11.18
C LEU A 482 -3.12 -2.83 -10.88
N ASP A 483 -2.07 -2.65 -10.11
CA ASP A 483 -1.32 -3.76 -9.52
C ASP A 483 -2.07 -4.30 -8.30
N MET A 484 -2.34 -5.62 -8.29
CA MET A 484 -3.14 -6.32 -7.27
C MET A 484 -2.32 -7.36 -6.52
N VAL A 485 -2.31 -7.24 -5.20
CA VAL A 485 -1.53 -8.08 -4.28
C VAL A 485 -2.44 -9.12 -3.63
N PHE A 486 -2.59 -10.29 -4.26
CA PHE A 486 -3.45 -11.37 -3.76
C PHE A 486 -2.67 -12.51 -3.08
N ASN A 487 -1.35 -12.39 -3.01
CA ASN A 487 -0.52 -13.35 -2.28
C ASN A 487 -0.55 -13.12 -0.77
N GLN A 488 -0.53 -11.87 -0.30
CA GLN A 488 -0.37 -11.53 1.12
C GLN A 488 -1.16 -10.29 1.52
N THR A 489 -1.30 -10.10 2.85
CA THR A 489 -1.73 -8.84 3.45
C THR A 489 -0.80 -8.42 4.58
N ASP A 490 -0.96 -7.18 5.05
CA ASP A 490 -0.37 -6.77 6.32
C ASP A 490 -1.33 -7.06 7.50
N TRP A 491 -0.87 -6.76 8.71
CA TRP A 491 -1.45 -7.22 9.98
C TRP A 491 -2.80 -6.58 10.34
N MET A 492 -3.17 -5.44 9.75
CA MET A 492 -4.44 -4.74 10.07
C MET A 492 -5.66 -5.30 9.32
N HIS A 493 -5.49 -6.26 8.41
CA HIS A 493 -6.64 -6.86 7.74
C HIS A 493 -7.57 -7.53 8.76
N PRO A 494 -8.91 -7.27 8.73
CA PRO A 494 -9.86 -7.76 9.74
C PRO A 494 -9.83 -9.26 9.95
N TRP A 495 -9.78 -10.06 8.91
CA TRP A 495 -9.73 -11.51 9.00
C TRP A 495 -8.38 -12.03 9.53
N TYR A 496 -7.28 -11.28 9.34
CA TYR A 496 -6.02 -11.63 10.00
C TYR A 496 -6.09 -11.41 11.50
N GLN A 497 -6.64 -10.27 11.92
CA GLN A 497 -6.76 -9.91 13.33
C GLN A 497 -7.74 -10.79 14.10
N LEU A 498 -8.79 -11.30 13.44
CA LEU A 498 -9.91 -11.98 14.10
C LEU A 498 -9.56 -13.36 14.66
N TYR A 499 -8.51 -14.02 14.15
CA TYR A 499 -8.15 -15.38 14.53
C TYR A 499 -6.69 -15.44 15.00
N GLN A 500 -6.40 -16.46 15.81
CA GLN A 500 -5.01 -16.73 16.22
C GLN A 500 -4.23 -17.39 15.07
N THR A 501 -2.94 -17.10 14.99
CA THR A 501 -2.02 -17.75 14.04
C THR A 501 -2.11 -19.27 14.17
N GLY A 502 -2.24 -19.97 13.05
CA GLY A 502 -2.38 -21.43 13.01
C GLY A 502 -3.81 -21.96 13.18
N ALA A 503 -4.76 -21.11 13.63
CA ALA A 503 -6.19 -21.43 13.65
C ALA A 503 -7.00 -20.48 12.74
N ASN A 504 -6.32 -19.65 11.96
CA ASN A 504 -6.96 -18.72 11.05
C ASN A 504 -7.40 -19.45 9.77
N PRO A 505 -8.70 -19.48 9.42
CA PRO A 505 -9.15 -20.17 8.22
C PRO A 505 -8.77 -19.44 6.92
N PHE A 506 -8.45 -18.15 7.01
CA PHE A 506 -8.19 -17.29 5.86
C PHE A 506 -6.70 -17.16 5.50
N TYR A 507 -5.81 -17.50 6.44
CA TYR A 507 -4.36 -17.32 6.29
C TYR A 507 -3.60 -18.59 6.61
N ASN A 508 -2.54 -18.82 5.88
CA ASN A 508 -1.60 -19.88 6.17
C ASN A 508 -0.70 -19.47 7.34
N ALA A 509 -0.39 -20.42 8.23
CA ALA A 509 0.58 -20.20 9.31
C ALA A 509 2.01 -20.04 8.78
N SER A 510 2.26 -20.62 7.59
CA SER A 510 3.49 -20.51 6.81
C SER A 510 3.09 -20.63 5.35
N ALA A 511 3.68 -19.82 4.48
CA ALA A 511 3.44 -19.91 3.05
C ALA A 511 3.76 -21.32 2.53
N PRO A 512 2.92 -21.92 1.66
CA PRO A 512 3.15 -23.23 1.08
C PRO A 512 4.22 -23.19 -0.03
N HIS A 513 4.66 -22.01 -0.44
CA HIS A 513 5.62 -21.71 -1.51
C HIS A 513 6.87 -20.98 -0.98
N ALA A 514 7.91 -20.84 -1.82
CA ALA A 514 9.20 -20.27 -1.42
C ALA A 514 9.18 -18.76 -1.16
N TYR A 515 8.27 -18.03 -1.80
CA TYR A 515 8.23 -16.57 -1.76
C TYR A 515 7.29 -16.05 -0.67
N SER A 516 7.64 -16.35 0.60
CA SER A 516 6.88 -15.91 1.77
C SER A 516 7.08 -14.41 2.00
N VAL A 517 6.00 -13.65 1.95
CA VAL A 517 5.96 -12.21 2.23
C VAL A 517 4.79 -11.95 3.17
N LEU A 518 5.01 -11.22 4.28
CA LEU A 518 3.97 -10.82 5.23
C LEU A 518 3.05 -12.00 5.63
N ASN A 519 1.72 -11.79 5.61
CA ASN A 519 0.71 -12.78 6.00
C ASN A 519 0.11 -13.40 4.74
N ASP A 520 0.44 -14.65 4.51
CA ASP A 520 0.08 -15.41 3.32
C ASP A 520 -1.40 -15.83 3.34
N TRP A 521 -2.13 -15.53 2.27
CA TRP A 521 -3.53 -15.93 2.14
C TRP A 521 -3.68 -17.45 1.93
N ASN A 522 -4.65 -18.03 2.61
CA ASN A 522 -5.10 -19.39 2.31
C ASN A 522 -5.90 -19.39 1.01
N GLN A 523 -5.23 -19.69 -0.09
CA GLN A 523 -5.83 -19.69 -1.44
C GLN A 523 -6.93 -20.76 -1.61
N ASP A 524 -6.99 -21.78 -0.75
CA ASP A 524 -8.05 -22.82 -0.78
C ASP A 524 -9.37 -22.32 -0.19
N ASN A 525 -9.35 -21.21 0.56
CA ASN A 525 -10.55 -20.71 1.23
C ASN A 525 -11.50 -20.01 0.25
N ALA A 526 -12.74 -20.50 0.15
CA ALA A 526 -13.74 -19.99 -0.77
C ALA A 526 -14.12 -18.51 -0.53
N LEU A 527 -14.06 -18.04 0.74
CA LEU A 527 -14.32 -16.63 1.06
C LEU A 527 -13.18 -15.71 0.63
N VAL A 528 -11.93 -16.19 0.69
CA VAL A 528 -10.76 -15.48 0.16
C VAL A 528 -10.90 -15.33 -1.34
N GLN A 529 -11.23 -16.42 -2.05
CA GLN A 529 -11.47 -16.37 -3.49
C GLN A 529 -12.61 -15.42 -3.86
N GLN A 530 -13.73 -15.47 -3.11
CA GLN A 530 -14.85 -14.55 -3.31
C GLN A 530 -14.43 -13.09 -3.09
N GLN A 531 -13.66 -12.79 -2.05
CA GLN A 531 -13.19 -11.43 -1.79
C GLN A 531 -12.36 -10.89 -2.96
N PHE A 532 -11.49 -11.71 -3.55
CA PHE A 532 -10.67 -11.31 -4.69
C PHE A 532 -11.53 -11.05 -5.94
N GLU A 533 -12.46 -11.96 -6.25
CA GLU A 533 -13.39 -11.74 -7.36
C GLU A 533 -14.25 -10.48 -7.17
N ASP A 534 -14.80 -10.27 -5.97
CA ASP A 534 -15.60 -9.09 -5.64
C ASP A 534 -14.77 -7.80 -5.70
N CYS A 535 -13.49 -7.86 -5.29
CA CYS A 535 -12.56 -6.76 -5.40
C CYS A 535 -12.34 -6.35 -6.86
N LEU A 536 -12.06 -7.30 -7.75
CA LEU A 536 -11.87 -7.01 -9.17
C LEU A 536 -13.13 -6.41 -9.80
N ARG A 537 -14.31 -7.00 -9.53
CA ARG A 537 -15.59 -6.43 -10.00
C ARG A 537 -15.81 -5.02 -9.49
N TYR A 538 -15.49 -4.75 -8.22
CA TYR A 538 -15.64 -3.42 -7.61
C TYR A 538 -14.79 -2.36 -8.32
N TRP A 539 -13.50 -2.60 -8.52
CA TRP A 539 -12.61 -1.64 -9.19
C TRP A 539 -12.99 -1.40 -10.65
N LEU A 540 -13.43 -2.44 -11.37
CA LEU A 540 -13.93 -2.32 -12.75
C LEU A 540 -15.23 -1.50 -12.81
N LEU A 541 -16.17 -1.70 -11.89
CA LEU A 541 -17.49 -1.03 -11.91
C LEU A 541 -17.41 0.40 -11.38
N GLU A 542 -16.76 0.60 -10.22
CA GLU A 542 -16.81 1.85 -9.49
C GLU A 542 -15.73 2.84 -9.92
N TYR A 543 -14.54 2.34 -10.20
CA TYR A 543 -13.40 3.16 -10.64
C TYR A 543 -13.16 3.10 -12.14
N LYS A 544 -13.84 2.21 -12.85
CA LYS A 544 -13.71 2.03 -14.30
C LYS A 544 -12.25 1.82 -14.74
N VAL A 545 -11.47 1.12 -13.93
CA VAL A 545 -10.13 0.68 -14.34
C VAL A 545 -10.22 -0.27 -15.53
N ASP A 546 -9.18 -0.37 -16.32
CA ASP A 546 -9.18 -1.11 -17.59
C ASP A 546 -8.55 -2.49 -17.47
N GLY A 547 -8.00 -2.82 -16.31
CA GLY A 547 -7.39 -4.12 -16.07
C GLY A 547 -6.55 -4.15 -14.83
N PHE A 548 -5.89 -5.31 -14.63
CA PHE A 548 -5.05 -5.56 -13.47
C PHE A 548 -3.75 -6.27 -13.85
N ARG A 549 -2.68 -5.95 -13.12
CA ARG A 549 -1.47 -6.75 -13.02
C ARG A 549 -1.51 -7.49 -11.68
N PHE A 550 -1.24 -8.76 -11.67
CA PHE A 550 -1.25 -9.60 -10.47
C PHE A 550 0.17 -9.85 -9.99
N ASP A 551 0.41 -9.38 -8.76
CA ASP A 551 1.69 -9.56 -8.06
C ASP A 551 1.90 -11.00 -7.64
N LEU A 552 3.13 -11.49 -7.76
CA LEU A 552 3.60 -12.77 -7.24
C LEU A 552 2.63 -13.93 -7.53
N VAL A 553 2.21 -14.08 -8.78
CA VAL A 553 1.27 -15.13 -9.21
C VAL A 553 1.73 -16.53 -8.80
N LYS A 554 3.04 -16.75 -8.65
CA LYS A 554 3.62 -18.02 -8.18
C LYS A 554 3.11 -18.46 -6.81
N GLY A 555 2.62 -17.54 -5.97
CA GLY A 555 2.03 -17.82 -4.67
C GLY A 555 0.53 -18.16 -4.69
N LEU A 556 -0.16 -18.07 -5.85
CA LEU A 556 -1.62 -18.14 -5.92
C LEU A 556 -2.19 -19.54 -6.24
N GLY A 557 -1.37 -20.58 -6.20
CA GLY A 557 -1.84 -21.97 -6.31
C GLY A 557 -2.48 -22.47 -5.00
N ASP A 558 -3.22 -23.58 -5.07
CA ASP A 558 -3.75 -24.24 -3.89
C ASP A 558 -2.62 -24.73 -2.99
N ASN A 559 -2.84 -24.77 -1.68
CA ASN A 559 -1.79 -25.04 -0.69
C ASN A 559 -1.09 -26.39 -0.91
N ASP A 560 -1.82 -27.43 -1.30
CA ASP A 560 -1.31 -28.78 -1.55
C ASP A 560 -0.73 -28.95 -2.96
N SER A 561 -0.87 -27.96 -3.83
CA SER A 561 -0.35 -28.02 -5.20
C SER A 561 1.17 -27.85 -5.29
N TYR A 562 1.79 -27.36 -4.23
CA TYR A 562 3.24 -27.25 -4.11
C TYR A 562 3.81 -28.55 -3.51
N ALA A 563 4.76 -29.20 -4.18
CA ALA A 563 5.38 -30.41 -3.68
C ALA A 563 6.16 -30.19 -2.35
N ASN A 564 6.66 -28.99 -2.16
CA ASN A 564 7.29 -28.48 -0.94
C ASN A 564 7.43 -26.95 -1.07
N SER A 565 7.82 -26.25 -0.01
CA SER A 565 8.01 -24.80 -0.01
C SER A 565 9.34 -24.32 -0.63
N GLY A 566 10.03 -25.17 -1.41
CA GLY A 566 11.30 -24.81 -2.05
C GLY A 566 11.12 -24.11 -3.39
N ASP A 567 12.15 -23.38 -3.82
CA ASP A 567 12.17 -22.63 -5.09
C ASP A 567 11.81 -23.50 -6.31
N ALA A 568 12.37 -24.70 -6.39
CA ALA A 568 12.12 -25.57 -7.53
C ALA A 568 10.65 -25.99 -7.64
N ALA A 569 10.00 -26.29 -6.52
CA ALA A 569 8.58 -26.65 -6.48
C ALA A 569 7.69 -25.45 -6.81
N THR A 570 8.02 -24.26 -6.28
CA THR A 570 7.28 -23.01 -6.54
C THR A 570 7.38 -22.58 -8.00
N ASN A 571 8.54 -22.75 -8.63
CA ASN A 571 8.77 -22.38 -10.04
C ASN A 571 8.33 -23.46 -11.04
N ALA A 572 7.95 -24.66 -10.59
CA ALA A 572 7.42 -25.70 -11.45
C ALA A 572 6.02 -25.35 -11.98
N TYR A 573 5.62 -25.99 -13.08
CA TYR A 573 4.24 -25.91 -13.59
C TYR A 573 3.22 -26.26 -12.50
N ASN A 574 2.21 -25.40 -12.32
CA ASN A 574 1.18 -25.56 -11.30
C ASN A 574 -0.23 -25.37 -11.89
N ALA A 575 -0.93 -26.50 -12.10
CA ALA A 575 -2.25 -26.51 -12.71
C ALA A 575 -3.31 -25.77 -11.88
N SER A 576 -3.22 -25.79 -10.53
CA SER A 576 -4.17 -25.11 -9.66
C SER A 576 -4.02 -23.58 -9.77
N ARG A 577 -2.79 -23.10 -9.86
CA ARG A 577 -2.47 -21.71 -10.12
C ARG A 577 -3.04 -21.21 -11.44
N VAL A 578 -2.84 -21.97 -12.53
CA VAL A 578 -3.43 -21.68 -13.84
C VAL A 578 -4.97 -21.62 -13.73
N ALA A 579 -5.59 -22.59 -13.08
CA ALA A 579 -7.04 -22.63 -12.90
C ALA A 579 -7.55 -21.41 -12.08
N ARG A 580 -6.78 -20.98 -11.05
CA ARG A 580 -7.07 -19.82 -10.23
C ARG A 580 -7.04 -18.51 -11.06
N MET A 581 -5.98 -18.32 -11.86
CA MET A 581 -5.87 -17.13 -12.70
C MET A 581 -7.01 -17.07 -13.73
N LYS A 582 -7.33 -18.16 -14.40
CA LYS A 582 -8.47 -18.26 -15.32
C LYS A 582 -9.82 -17.96 -14.63
N LYS A 583 -9.99 -18.36 -13.37
CA LYS A 583 -11.19 -18.06 -12.57
C LYS A 583 -11.31 -16.55 -12.29
N LEU A 584 -10.24 -15.90 -11.86
CA LEU A 584 -10.20 -14.46 -11.66
C LEU A 584 -10.45 -13.71 -12.97
N HIS A 585 -9.85 -14.15 -14.06
CA HIS A 585 -10.07 -13.58 -15.39
C HIS A 585 -11.53 -13.72 -15.84
N SER A 586 -12.17 -14.86 -15.56
CA SER A 586 -13.60 -15.05 -15.84
C SER A 586 -14.47 -14.06 -15.08
N ALA A 587 -14.16 -13.82 -13.79
CA ALA A 587 -14.88 -12.84 -12.97
C ALA A 587 -14.73 -11.39 -13.50
N MET A 588 -13.58 -11.05 -14.06
CA MET A 588 -13.39 -9.76 -14.72
C MET A 588 -14.18 -9.65 -16.02
N LYS A 589 -14.17 -10.72 -16.85
CA LYS A 589 -14.89 -10.76 -18.14
C LYS A 589 -16.41 -10.63 -17.99
N GLU A 590 -16.97 -11.02 -16.86
CA GLU A 590 -18.40 -10.79 -16.53
C GLU A 590 -18.75 -9.30 -16.48
N VAL A 591 -17.78 -8.44 -16.10
CA VAL A 591 -17.97 -6.99 -15.99
C VAL A 591 -17.47 -6.27 -17.24
N ASN A 592 -16.27 -6.60 -17.71
CA ASN A 592 -15.63 -6.01 -18.88
C ASN A 592 -14.83 -7.08 -19.62
N ALA A 593 -15.35 -7.53 -20.76
CA ALA A 593 -14.71 -8.57 -21.57
C ALA A 593 -13.38 -8.13 -22.21
N ASP A 594 -13.14 -6.83 -22.33
CA ASP A 594 -11.93 -6.24 -22.90
C ASP A 594 -10.89 -5.84 -21.83
N ALA A 595 -11.15 -6.13 -20.53
CA ALA A 595 -10.24 -5.78 -19.44
C ALA A 595 -8.90 -6.54 -19.55
N TYR A 596 -7.80 -5.82 -19.31
CA TYR A 596 -6.46 -6.40 -19.36
C TYR A 596 -6.19 -7.26 -18.13
N PHE A 597 -5.59 -8.43 -18.36
CA PHE A 597 -5.16 -9.35 -17.32
C PHE A 597 -3.67 -9.66 -17.50
N ILE A 598 -2.83 -9.17 -16.60
CA ILE A 598 -1.37 -9.27 -16.70
C ILE A 598 -0.83 -10.01 -15.49
N ASN A 599 -0.03 -11.05 -15.71
CA ASN A 599 0.55 -11.89 -14.67
C ASN A 599 2.03 -11.57 -14.45
N GLU A 600 2.41 -11.25 -13.21
CA GLU A 600 3.79 -11.45 -12.80
C GLU A 600 3.99 -12.91 -12.41
N ASN A 601 4.07 -13.76 -13.40
CA ASN A 601 4.27 -15.20 -13.17
C ASN A 601 5.74 -15.62 -13.30
N LEU A 602 6.43 -15.14 -14.34
CA LEU A 602 7.85 -15.41 -14.60
C LEU A 602 8.19 -16.93 -14.53
N ALA A 603 7.26 -17.75 -15.02
CA ALA A 603 7.33 -19.21 -14.99
C ALA A 603 7.82 -19.80 -16.33
N GLY A 604 7.68 -21.10 -16.48
CA GLY A 604 8.00 -21.80 -17.73
C GLY A 604 7.00 -21.52 -18.86
N ALA A 605 7.43 -21.64 -20.10
CA ALA A 605 6.60 -21.35 -21.28
C ALA A 605 5.31 -22.17 -21.34
N GLN A 606 5.29 -23.40 -20.82
CA GLN A 606 4.08 -24.23 -20.78
C GLN A 606 2.95 -23.53 -20.00
N GLU A 607 3.24 -23.05 -18.80
CA GLU A 607 2.26 -22.42 -17.93
C GLU A 607 1.80 -21.08 -18.49
N GLU A 608 2.74 -20.22 -18.89
CA GLU A 608 2.44 -18.92 -19.44
C GLU A 608 1.64 -19.02 -20.77
N ASN A 609 1.92 -20.01 -21.61
CA ASN A 609 1.14 -20.27 -22.81
C ASN A 609 -0.28 -20.75 -22.52
N GLU A 610 -0.48 -21.54 -21.46
CA GLU A 610 -1.81 -21.98 -21.06
C GLU A 610 -2.67 -20.83 -20.51
N MET A 611 -2.08 -19.91 -19.76
CA MET A 611 -2.71 -18.66 -19.33
C MET A 611 -3.03 -17.75 -20.52
N ALA A 612 -2.09 -17.63 -21.46
CA ALA A 612 -2.26 -16.81 -22.66
C ALA A 612 -3.35 -17.32 -23.60
N GLN A 613 -3.62 -18.63 -23.63
CA GLN A 613 -4.73 -19.20 -24.41
C GLN A 613 -6.10 -18.74 -23.89
N ASP A 614 -6.21 -18.41 -22.58
CA ASP A 614 -7.41 -17.78 -22.01
C ASP A 614 -7.50 -16.27 -22.26
N GLY A 615 -6.43 -15.68 -22.79
CA GLY A 615 -6.38 -14.25 -23.10
C GLY A 615 -5.52 -13.40 -22.17
N GLU A 616 -4.87 -14.00 -21.20
CA GLU A 616 -3.98 -13.35 -20.25
C GLU A 616 -2.64 -12.95 -20.88
N LEU A 617 -1.99 -11.95 -20.33
CA LEU A 617 -0.62 -11.54 -20.64
C LEU A 617 0.32 -11.94 -19.49
N ASN A 618 1.59 -12.16 -19.81
CA ASN A 618 2.61 -12.49 -18.80
C ASN A 618 3.80 -11.52 -18.91
N TRP A 619 4.35 -11.11 -17.79
CA TRP A 619 5.58 -10.31 -17.75
C TRP A 619 6.75 -11.07 -18.34
N ALA A 620 7.55 -10.38 -19.16
CA ALA A 620 8.78 -10.89 -19.77
C ALA A 620 9.96 -10.02 -19.34
N ASN A 621 10.55 -10.36 -18.19
CA ASN A 621 11.70 -9.67 -17.63
C ASN A 621 12.95 -9.87 -18.50
N VAL A 622 13.55 -8.75 -18.94
CA VAL A 622 14.78 -8.74 -19.76
C VAL A 622 15.88 -7.91 -19.07
N ASN A 623 15.72 -7.54 -17.80
CA ASN A 623 16.60 -6.62 -17.10
C ASN A 623 18.06 -7.11 -17.06
N SER A 624 18.32 -8.34 -16.66
CA SER A 624 19.70 -8.85 -16.54
C SER A 624 20.46 -8.78 -17.86
N GLN A 625 19.83 -9.17 -18.97
CA GLN A 625 20.42 -9.11 -20.31
C GLN A 625 20.48 -7.64 -20.83
N GLY A 626 19.48 -6.85 -20.48
CA GLY A 626 19.43 -5.43 -20.73
C GLY A 626 20.57 -4.68 -20.03
N ILE A 627 20.90 -5.03 -18.79
CA ILE A 627 22.04 -4.51 -18.03
C ILE A 627 23.36 -4.83 -18.75
N GLU A 628 23.60 -6.09 -19.15
CA GLU A 628 24.80 -6.49 -19.88
C GLU A 628 24.94 -5.70 -21.20
N TYR A 629 23.83 -5.61 -21.95
CA TYR A 629 23.79 -4.80 -23.15
C TYR A 629 24.06 -3.32 -22.84
N ALA A 630 23.40 -2.73 -21.85
CA ALA A 630 23.53 -1.33 -21.49
C ALA A 630 24.96 -1.00 -20.99
N MET A 631 25.60 -1.87 -20.26
CA MET A 631 26.98 -1.71 -19.83
C MET A 631 28.00 -1.79 -20.98
N GLY A 632 27.66 -2.35 -22.14
CA GLY A 632 28.54 -2.52 -23.27
C GLY A 632 29.23 -3.86 -23.31
N TYR A 633 28.68 -4.88 -22.66
CA TYR A 633 29.19 -6.24 -22.70
C TYR A 633 28.36 -7.12 -23.64
N GLN A 634 29.05 -7.82 -24.53
CA GLN A 634 28.44 -8.69 -25.52
C GLN A 634 27.89 -10.00 -24.93
N SER A 635 28.65 -10.59 -23.99
CA SER A 635 28.25 -11.83 -23.32
C SER A 635 26.98 -11.59 -22.52
N ASN A 636 26.07 -12.56 -22.55
CA ASN A 636 24.76 -12.51 -21.82
C ASN A 636 23.86 -11.31 -22.19
N SER A 637 24.05 -10.70 -23.36
CA SER A 637 23.24 -9.57 -23.84
C SER A 637 22.09 -9.99 -24.76
N SER A 638 21.67 -11.26 -24.74
CA SER A 638 20.56 -11.79 -25.55
C SER A 638 19.24 -11.18 -25.08
N LEU A 639 18.54 -10.49 -25.97
CA LEU A 639 17.24 -9.85 -25.71
C LEU A 639 16.09 -10.73 -26.25
N VAL A 640 16.23 -12.04 -26.17
CA VAL A 640 15.31 -13.02 -26.74
C VAL A 640 13.86 -12.82 -26.29
N ARG A 641 13.64 -12.43 -25.04
CA ARG A 641 12.30 -12.27 -24.43
C ARG A 641 11.53 -11.02 -24.92
N PHE A 642 12.15 -10.17 -25.74
CA PHE A 642 11.40 -9.07 -26.36
C PHE A 642 10.38 -9.55 -27.40
N TYR A 643 10.59 -10.71 -27.97
CA TYR A 643 9.64 -11.33 -28.88
C TYR A 643 9.21 -12.70 -28.37
N ALA A 644 7.96 -12.80 -27.96
CA ALA A 644 7.43 -13.99 -27.30
C ALA A 644 7.71 -15.32 -28.05
N PRO A 645 7.56 -15.43 -29.40
CA PRO A 645 7.87 -16.65 -30.14
C PRO A 645 9.34 -17.07 -30.05
N ASP A 646 10.29 -16.15 -29.99
CA ASP A 646 11.72 -16.49 -29.87
C ASP A 646 12.03 -17.12 -28.50
N ASP A 647 11.19 -16.82 -27.49
CA ASP A 647 11.25 -17.40 -26.13
C ASP A 647 10.19 -18.51 -25.90
N GLN A 648 9.72 -19.15 -26.97
CA GLN A 648 8.77 -20.26 -26.97
C GLN A 648 7.38 -19.92 -26.39
N ARG A 649 6.98 -18.65 -26.40
CA ARG A 649 5.68 -18.18 -25.95
C ARG A 649 4.79 -17.81 -27.13
N LEU A 650 3.49 -17.77 -26.90
CA LEU A 650 2.52 -17.38 -27.93
C LEU A 650 2.74 -15.93 -28.37
N ALA A 651 2.60 -15.67 -29.65
CA ALA A 651 2.74 -14.31 -30.17
C ALA A 651 1.73 -13.36 -29.49
N GLY A 652 2.22 -12.18 -29.03
CA GLY A 652 1.40 -11.17 -28.39
C GLY A 652 0.95 -11.51 -26.96
N SER A 653 1.53 -12.54 -26.32
CA SER A 653 1.14 -12.99 -24.98
C SER A 653 1.99 -12.41 -23.85
N THR A 654 2.95 -11.55 -24.16
CA THR A 654 3.88 -11.05 -23.15
C THR A 654 3.91 -9.51 -23.10
N VAL A 655 4.21 -8.99 -21.92
CA VAL A 655 4.61 -7.60 -21.66
C VAL A 655 6.09 -7.61 -21.36
N SER A 656 6.92 -7.18 -22.33
CA SER A 656 8.37 -7.18 -22.15
C SER A 656 8.86 -5.85 -21.56
N TYR A 657 9.91 -5.90 -20.74
CA TYR A 657 10.48 -4.72 -20.12
C TYR A 657 11.98 -4.83 -19.86
N LEU A 658 12.65 -3.68 -19.85
CA LEU A 658 14.06 -3.53 -19.48
C LEU A 658 14.23 -3.24 -18.01
N GLU A 659 13.32 -2.50 -17.40
CA GLU A 659 13.30 -2.09 -16.01
C GLU A 659 11.89 -2.17 -15.47
N SER A 660 11.74 -2.54 -14.20
CA SER A 660 10.55 -2.36 -13.39
C SER A 660 10.94 -1.81 -12.01
N HIS A 661 9.98 -1.67 -11.11
CA HIS A 661 10.25 -1.24 -9.72
C HIS A 661 11.17 -2.23 -8.98
N ASP A 662 11.20 -3.50 -9.36
CA ASP A 662 11.94 -4.57 -8.68
C ASP A 662 13.39 -4.71 -9.13
N GLU A 663 13.78 -4.20 -10.29
CA GLU A 663 15.11 -4.40 -10.82
C GLU A 663 16.03 -3.19 -10.61
N GLN A 664 17.31 -3.41 -10.93
CA GLN A 664 18.28 -2.34 -10.94
C GLN A 664 18.19 -1.50 -12.21
N ARG A 665 18.34 -0.19 -12.08
CA ARG A 665 18.42 0.74 -13.21
C ARG A 665 19.58 0.41 -14.15
N LEU A 666 19.29 0.37 -15.45
CA LEU A 666 20.33 0.19 -16.48
C LEU A 666 21.37 1.32 -16.42
N ALA A 667 20.90 2.57 -16.28
CA ALA A 667 21.78 3.73 -16.21
C ALA A 667 22.66 3.72 -14.95
N TYR A 668 22.20 3.19 -13.82
CA TYR A 668 23.03 2.98 -12.64
C TYR A 668 24.20 2.05 -12.95
N LYS A 669 23.92 0.91 -13.57
CA LYS A 669 24.92 -0.08 -13.94
C LYS A 669 25.90 0.44 -15.02
N GLN A 670 25.44 1.25 -15.96
CA GLN A 670 26.33 1.94 -16.90
C GLN A 670 27.35 2.84 -16.18
N ASN A 671 26.90 3.55 -15.15
CA ASN A 671 27.76 4.48 -14.40
C ASN A 671 28.78 3.76 -13.51
N THR A 672 28.39 2.62 -12.91
CA THR A 672 29.24 1.86 -11.95
C THR A 672 30.15 0.86 -12.65
N ASP A 673 29.59 0.09 -13.58
CA ASP A 673 30.22 -1.11 -14.13
C ASP A 673 30.35 -1.09 -15.67
N GLY A 674 29.98 0.02 -16.33
CA GLY A 674 30.04 0.15 -17.79
C GLY A 674 31.41 -0.03 -18.40
N ALA A 675 31.46 -0.59 -19.58
CA ALA A 675 32.67 -0.79 -20.37
C ALA A 675 33.33 0.56 -20.75
N THR A 676 34.59 0.49 -21.17
CA THR A 676 35.30 1.68 -21.71
C THR A 676 34.50 2.25 -22.88
N GLY A 677 34.27 3.57 -22.85
CA GLY A 677 33.45 4.29 -23.84
C GLY A 677 31.98 4.46 -23.47
N VAL A 678 31.50 3.72 -22.46
CA VAL A 678 30.15 3.87 -21.90
C VAL A 678 30.23 4.56 -20.53
N ARG A 679 30.97 3.98 -19.59
CA ARG A 679 31.10 4.54 -18.24
C ARG A 679 31.73 5.95 -18.27
N GLY A 680 31.05 6.89 -17.61
CA GLY A 680 31.46 8.30 -17.56
C GLY A 680 31.22 9.10 -18.86
N ASN A 681 30.57 8.49 -19.86
CA ASN A 681 30.21 9.15 -21.11
C ASN A 681 28.65 9.21 -21.23
N LEU A 682 28.07 10.31 -20.79
CA LEU A 682 26.61 10.48 -20.77
C LEU A 682 25.97 10.30 -22.15
N THR A 683 26.59 10.89 -23.21
CA THR A 683 26.06 10.79 -24.58
C THR A 683 26.00 9.34 -25.06
N ALA A 684 27.12 8.60 -24.89
CA ALA A 684 27.17 7.19 -25.27
C ALA A 684 26.20 6.34 -24.45
N SER A 685 26.06 6.64 -23.13
CA SER A 685 25.11 5.96 -22.25
C SER A 685 23.68 6.17 -22.70
N MET A 686 23.27 7.41 -23.02
CA MET A 686 21.90 7.71 -23.47
C MET A 686 21.64 7.11 -24.86
N HIS A 687 22.58 7.19 -25.82
CA HIS A 687 22.45 6.51 -27.12
C HIS A 687 22.23 5.01 -26.94
N ARG A 688 22.96 4.39 -26.02
CA ARG A 688 22.86 2.95 -25.80
C ARG A 688 21.55 2.55 -25.15
N LEU A 689 21.03 3.33 -24.19
CA LEU A 689 19.69 3.14 -23.64
C LEU A 689 18.62 3.30 -24.73
N GLY A 690 18.75 4.30 -25.60
CA GLY A 690 17.85 4.48 -26.76
C GLY A 690 17.91 3.30 -27.73
N SER A 691 19.10 2.73 -27.94
CA SER A 691 19.23 1.54 -28.80
C SER A 691 18.64 0.27 -28.17
N ALA A 692 18.66 0.15 -26.82
CA ALA A 692 17.97 -0.93 -26.10
C ALA A 692 16.44 -0.73 -26.20
N ALA A 693 15.95 0.48 -25.98
CA ALA A 693 14.55 0.84 -26.13
C ALA A 693 14.04 0.58 -27.55
N CYS A 694 14.82 0.89 -28.59
CA CYS A 694 14.49 0.59 -29.99
C CYS A 694 14.19 -0.90 -30.19
N GLN A 695 15.02 -1.78 -29.62
CA GLN A 695 14.86 -3.24 -29.73
C GLN A 695 13.62 -3.71 -28.97
N MET A 696 13.31 -3.14 -27.81
CA MET A 696 12.10 -3.47 -27.06
C MET A 696 10.83 -2.98 -27.75
N ILE A 697 10.77 -1.67 -28.06
CA ILE A 697 9.55 -1.02 -28.55
C ILE A 697 9.16 -1.52 -29.95
N LEU A 698 10.13 -1.81 -30.83
CA LEU A 698 9.86 -2.31 -32.17
C LEU A 698 9.66 -3.83 -32.25
N SER A 699 9.79 -4.57 -31.15
CA SER A 699 9.38 -5.96 -31.10
C SER A 699 7.85 -6.06 -31.03
N PRO A 700 7.18 -6.96 -31.83
CA PRO A 700 5.76 -7.20 -31.69
C PRO A 700 5.39 -7.78 -30.32
N GLY A 701 4.28 -7.33 -29.73
CA GLY A 701 3.85 -7.64 -28.38
C GLY A 701 3.76 -6.36 -27.53
N SER A 702 3.25 -6.43 -26.31
CA SER A 702 3.19 -5.29 -25.40
C SER A 702 4.52 -5.06 -24.68
N HIS A 703 4.80 -3.83 -24.31
CA HIS A 703 5.99 -3.49 -23.54
C HIS A 703 5.69 -2.50 -22.42
N MET A 704 6.57 -2.46 -21.42
CA MET A 704 6.44 -1.61 -20.25
C MET A 704 7.72 -0.79 -20.03
N ILE A 705 7.54 0.45 -19.60
CA ILE A 705 8.56 1.42 -19.27
C ILE A 705 8.40 1.78 -17.81
N TRP A 706 9.41 1.54 -16.98
CA TRP A 706 9.43 2.01 -15.59
C TRP A 706 9.66 3.52 -15.52
N GLN A 707 8.94 4.22 -14.64
CA GLN A 707 9.03 5.68 -14.50
C GLN A 707 10.47 6.18 -14.51
N PHE A 708 10.73 7.22 -15.32
CA PHE A 708 12.03 7.85 -15.56
C PHE A 708 13.09 7.00 -16.28
N SER A 709 12.77 5.78 -16.78
CA SER A 709 13.69 5.02 -17.65
C SER A 709 13.98 5.78 -18.94
N GLU A 710 12.97 6.46 -19.48
CA GLU A 710 13.07 7.31 -20.67
C GLU A 710 13.94 8.56 -20.46
N LEU A 711 14.27 8.90 -19.22
CA LEU A 711 15.22 9.96 -18.84
C LEU A 711 16.58 9.40 -18.39
N GLY A 712 16.75 8.08 -18.46
CA GLY A 712 17.97 7.40 -18.01
C GLY A 712 18.24 7.64 -16.53
N ASN A 713 17.22 7.48 -15.68
CA ASN A 713 17.38 7.60 -14.23
C ASN A 713 18.45 6.61 -13.73
N PHE A 714 19.36 7.08 -12.90
CA PHE A 714 20.56 6.38 -12.44
C PHE A 714 20.59 6.14 -10.93
N ASP A 715 19.45 6.25 -10.25
CA ASP A 715 19.35 5.95 -8.83
C ASP A 715 19.58 4.45 -8.56
N ASN A 716 20.24 4.16 -7.44
CA ASN A 716 20.36 2.78 -6.97
C ASN A 716 19.03 2.31 -6.40
N THR A 717 18.47 1.24 -6.96
CA THR A 717 17.22 0.65 -6.50
C THR A 717 17.43 -0.48 -5.49
N LYS A 718 18.68 -0.83 -5.17
CA LYS A 718 19.00 -1.91 -4.24
C LYS A 718 19.56 -1.38 -2.92
N ASN A 719 19.25 -2.07 -1.84
CA ASN A 719 19.83 -1.85 -0.51
C ASN A 719 21.25 -2.47 -0.41
N ALA A 720 21.92 -2.28 0.73
CA ALA A 720 23.28 -2.76 0.96
C ALA A 720 23.44 -4.30 0.87
N ASN A 721 22.35 -5.05 1.02
CA ASN A 721 22.33 -6.52 0.95
C ASN A 721 21.93 -7.05 -0.44
N GLY A 722 21.73 -6.15 -1.42
CA GLY A 722 21.32 -6.49 -2.78
C GLY A 722 19.81 -6.72 -2.97
N GLY A 723 19.00 -6.67 -1.91
CA GLY A 723 17.54 -6.70 -1.98
C GLY A 723 16.97 -5.36 -2.43
N ASN A 724 15.66 -5.30 -2.69
CA ASN A 724 14.99 -4.06 -3.07
C ASN A 724 15.04 -3.04 -1.95
N ASN A 725 15.33 -1.81 -2.31
CA ASN A 725 15.21 -0.66 -1.40
C ASN A 725 13.81 -0.05 -1.58
N THR A 726 12.94 -0.25 -0.58
CA THR A 726 11.57 0.26 -0.59
C THR A 726 11.42 1.69 -0.07
N ASP A 727 12.51 2.33 0.39
CA ASP A 727 12.50 3.73 0.79
C ASP A 727 12.08 4.65 -0.37
N PRO A 728 11.53 5.85 -0.08
CA PRO A 728 11.22 6.83 -1.10
C PRO A 728 12.42 7.12 -2.01
N LYS A 729 12.15 7.28 -3.31
CA LYS A 729 13.15 7.63 -4.32
C LYS A 729 13.11 9.13 -4.60
N THR A 730 14.24 9.65 -5.06
CA THR A 730 14.34 11.05 -5.45
C THR A 730 13.48 11.33 -6.68
N VAL A 731 12.64 12.35 -6.61
CA VAL A 731 11.90 12.85 -7.77
C VAL A 731 12.86 13.51 -8.75
N ARG A 732 12.85 13.14 -10.03
CA ARG A 732 13.89 13.43 -11.00
C ARG A 732 13.41 14.13 -12.28
N TRP A 733 12.41 14.97 -12.22
CA TRP A 733 11.90 15.68 -13.41
C TRP A 733 12.94 16.57 -14.08
N SER A 734 13.86 17.16 -13.29
CA SER A 734 14.96 17.98 -13.81
C SER A 734 15.95 17.23 -14.74
N LEU A 735 15.92 15.89 -14.79
CA LEU A 735 16.66 15.11 -15.77
C LEU A 735 16.26 15.47 -17.20
N PHE A 736 15.00 15.86 -17.43
CA PHE A 736 14.46 16.28 -18.71
C PHE A 736 15.16 17.50 -19.31
N ASP A 737 15.73 18.38 -18.46
CA ASP A 737 16.41 19.60 -18.92
C ASP A 737 17.78 19.32 -19.55
N ASN A 738 18.32 18.12 -19.39
CA ASN A 738 19.60 17.75 -19.98
C ASN A 738 19.42 17.26 -21.43
N ALA A 739 20.07 17.89 -22.39
CA ALA A 739 19.90 17.62 -23.83
C ALA A 739 20.10 16.15 -24.24
N ASN A 740 21.04 15.42 -23.62
CA ASN A 740 21.25 14.00 -23.96
C ASN A 740 20.12 13.11 -23.40
N ARG A 741 19.59 13.45 -22.25
CA ARG A 741 18.45 12.73 -21.61
C ARG A 741 17.15 13.06 -22.30
N HIS A 742 16.95 14.31 -22.70
CA HIS A 742 15.82 14.72 -23.55
C HIS A 742 15.89 13.97 -24.88
N GLY A 743 17.06 13.86 -25.50
CA GLY A 743 17.22 13.04 -26.71
C GLY A 743 16.92 11.55 -26.50
N LEU A 744 17.10 11.01 -25.29
CA LEU A 744 16.64 9.67 -24.96
C LEU A 744 15.09 9.62 -24.87
N TYR A 745 14.47 10.60 -24.23
CA TYR A 745 13.01 10.76 -24.18
C TYR A 745 12.44 10.82 -25.61
N ASP A 746 13.02 11.65 -26.48
CA ASP A 746 12.60 11.75 -27.88
C ASP A 746 12.69 10.40 -28.60
N SER A 747 13.73 9.62 -28.34
CA SER A 747 13.87 8.27 -28.88
C SER A 747 12.71 7.35 -28.46
N TYR A 748 12.36 7.34 -27.16
CA TYR A 748 11.21 6.58 -26.67
C TYR A 748 9.90 7.06 -27.31
N ALA A 749 9.67 8.37 -27.35
CA ALA A 749 8.48 8.98 -27.91
C ALA A 749 8.32 8.67 -29.40
N GLU A 750 9.36 8.91 -30.21
CA GLU A 750 9.34 8.60 -31.64
C GLU A 750 9.04 7.12 -31.93
N LEU A 751 9.69 6.21 -31.19
CA LEU A 751 9.51 4.76 -31.36
C LEU A 751 8.11 4.31 -30.95
N ASN A 752 7.58 4.79 -29.83
CA ASN A 752 6.22 4.52 -29.39
C ASN A 752 5.19 5.04 -30.42
N TYR A 753 5.38 6.25 -30.93
CA TYR A 753 4.48 6.81 -31.94
C TYR A 753 4.60 6.12 -33.31
N LEU A 754 5.79 5.66 -33.75
CA LEU A 754 5.91 4.80 -34.92
C LEU A 754 5.01 3.56 -34.80
N ARG A 755 5.01 2.96 -33.64
CA ARG A 755 4.16 1.80 -33.31
C ARG A 755 2.67 2.16 -33.33
N LEU A 756 2.28 3.24 -32.62
CA LEU A 756 0.88 3.69 -32.57
C LEU A 756 0.31 4.10 -33.92
N ARG A 757 1.12 4.67 -34.79
CA ARG A 757 0.72 5.17 -36.10
C ARG A 757 0.75 4.12 -37.23
N ASN A 758 1.41 2.98 -36.98
CA ASN A 758 1.53 1.89 -37.93
C ASN A 758 1.21 0.54 -37.27
N PRO A 759 0.00 0.40 -36.65
CA PRO A 759 -0.33 -0.78 -35.84
C PRO A 759 -0.32 -2.07 -36.66
N GLU A 760 -0.52 -2.01 -37.96
CA GLU A 760 -0.48 -3.17 -38.86
C GLU A 760 0.91 -3.83 -38.94
N LEU A 761 2.00 -3.09 -38.73
CA LEU A 761 3.36 -3.64 -38.70
C LEU A 761 3.62 -4.52 -37.46
N PHE A 762 2.84 -4.31 -36.41
CA PHE A 762 2.97 -5.01 -35.10
C PHE A 762 1.83 -6.00 -34.85
N ALA A 763 0.91 -6.12 -35.82
CA ALA A 763 -0.22 -7.03 -35.71
C ALA A 763 0.21 -8.49 -35.86
N GLN A 764 -0.57 -9.39 -35.29
CA GLN A 764 -0.37 -10.82 -35.49
C GLN A 764 -0.45 -11.14 -37.01
N GLY A 765 0.54 -11.90 -37.51
CA GLY A 765 0.67 -12.24 -38.93
C GLY A 765 1.48 -11.24 -39.75
N ALA A 766 1.95 -10.13 -39.19
CA ALA A 766 2.99 -9.31 -39.84
C ALA A 766 4.30 -10.10 -39.94
N GLU A 767 5.06 -9.84 -41.02
CA GLU A 767 6.43 -10.39 -41.15
C GLU A 767 7.33 -9.70 -40.16
N PHE A 768 7.97 -10.48 -39.26
CA PHE A 768 8.96 -10.01 -38.31
C PHE A 768 10.17 -10.93 -38.29
N THR A 769 11.35 -10.37 -38.47
CA THR A 769 12.62 -11.06 -38.31
C THR A 769 13.60 -10.21 -37.50
N ASN A 770 14.42 -10.82 -36.69
CA ASN A 770 15.39 -10.11 -35.88
C ASN A 770 16.63 -11.00 -35.57
N ASN A 771 17.69 -10.37 -35.05
CA ASN A 771 18.84 -11.08 -34.47
C ASN A 771 19.19 -10.59 -33.07
N VAL A 772 18.24 -9.94 -32.36
CA VAL A 772 18.46 -9.37 -31.01
C VAL A 772 18.66 -10.45 -29.93
N ALA A 773 18.25 -11.68 -30.21
CA ALA A 773 18.51 -12.85 -29.38
C ALA A 773 19.98 -13.31 -29.38
N GLN A 774 20.79 -12.82 -30.32
CA GLN A 774 22.19 -13.26 -30.45
C GLN A 774 23.12 -12.47 -29.56
N ASN A 775 24.08 -13.16 -28.93
CA ASN A 775 25.18 -12.51 -28.19
C ASN A 775 26.33 -12.06 -29.09
N ASN A 776 26.23 -12.22 -30.42
CA ASN A 776 27.27 -11.82 -31.37
C ASN A 776 26.94 -10.46 -31.98
N TRP A 777 27.83 -9.48 -31.83
CA TRP A 777 27.67 -8.11 -32.34
C TRP A 777 28.43 -7.84 -33.64
N ALA A 778 29.15 -8.83 -34.17
CA ALA A 778 30.01 -8.64 -35.34
C ALA A 778 29.26 -8.07 -36.54
N ASN A 779 28.02 -8.47 -36.78
CA ASN A 779 27.17 -8.03 -37.87
C ASN A 779 26.18 -6.91 -37.45
N GLY A 780 26.34 -6.31 -36.26
CA GLY A 780 25.32 -5.45 -35.69
C GLY A 780 24.05 -6.20 -35.27
N ARG A 781 23.01 -5.44 -34.90
CA ARG A 781 21.68 -5.98 -34.65
C ARG A 781 20.67 -5.37 -35.62
N THR A 782 19.77 -6.18 -36.14
CA THR A 782 18.76 -5.77 -37.10
C THR A 782 17.38 -6.31 -36.70
N MET A 783 16.37 -5.51 -37.01
CA MET A 783 14.96 -5.90 -36.90
C MET A 783 14.28 -5.49 -38.22
N TYR A 784 13.45 -6.37 -38.74
CA TYR A 784 12.69 -6.15 -39.96
C TYR A 784 11.21 -6.42 -39.70
N LEU A 785 10.36 -5.47 -40.04
CA LEU A 785 8.92 -5.59 -39.99
C LEU A 785 8.31 -5.24 -41.34
N ALA A 786 7.36 -6.04 -41.80
CA ALA A 786 6.62 -5.71 -43.03
C ALA A 786 5.18 -6.23 -42.96
N ASN A 787 4.26 -5.39 -43.43
CA ASN A 787 2.85 -5.73 -43.60
C ASN A 787 2.15 -4.70 -44.50
N GLN A 788 1.19 -5.13 -45.28
CA GLN A 788 0.31 -4.28 -46.10
C GLN A 788 1.06 -3.23 -46.93
N GLY A 789 2.21 -3.58 -47.51
CA GLY A 789 3.04 -2.68 -48.34
C GLY A 789 3.88 -1.67 -47.54
N LYS A 790 3.86 -1.74 -46.23
CA LYS A 790 4.78 -1.01 -45.35
C LYS A 790 5.98 -1.89 -45.01
N GLU A 791 7.12 -1.26 -44.83
CA GLU A 791 8.39 -1.90 -44.47
C GLU A 791 9.13 -1.00 -43.47
N LEU A 792 9.63 -1.58 -42.39
CA LEU A 792 10.41 -0.92 -41.35
C LEU A 792 11.63 -1.77 -41.05
N ILE A 793 12.79 -1.12 -41.03
CA ILE A 793 14.09 -1.74 -40.75
C ILE A 793 14.77 -0.96 -39.64
N ALA A 794 15.00 -1.58 -38.49
CA ALA A 794 15.84 -1.03 -37.44
C ALA A 794 17.24 -1.64 -37.55
N VAL A 795 18.24 -0.79 -37.47
CA VAL A 795 19.67 -1.17 -37.55
C VAL A 795 20.39 -0.57 -36.37
N ILE A 796 21.07 -1.41 -35.60
CA ILE A 796 21.71 -1.05 -34.35
C ILE A 796 23.19 -1.43 -34.40
N ASN A 797 24.07 -0.49 -34.05
CA ASN A 797 25.48 -0.75 -33.78
C ASN A 797 25.71 -0.91 -32.26
N PRO A 798 25.79 -2.14 -31.75
CA PRO A 798 25.96 -2.40 -30.32
C PRO A 798 27.39 -2.24 -29.80
N GLU A 799 28.37 -1.98 -30.65
CA GLU A 799 29.77 -1.75 -30.27
C GLU A 799 29.92 -0.45 -29.47
N THR A 800 30.92 -0.39 -28.59
CA THR A 800 31.16 0.78 -27.73
C THR A 800 32.02 1.85 -28.40
N SER A 801 32.57 1.58 -29.57
CA SER A 801 33.38 2.51 -30.35
C SER A 801 33.32 2.21 -31.86
N GLY A 802 33.59 3.25 -32.67
CA GLY A 802 33.66 3.15 -34.11
C GLY A 802 32.28 3.07 -34.81
N GLU A 803 32.24 3.51 -36.05
CA GLU A 803 31.11 3.29 -36.93
C GLU A 803 31.12 1.85 -37.45
N LYS A 804 29.92 1.33 -37.73
CA LYS A 804 29.76 0.00 -38.33
C LYS A 804 28.88 0.07 -39.56
N ILE A 805 29.32 -0.58 -40.66
CA ILE A 805 28.51 -0.83 -41.82
C ILE A 805 27.80 -2.17 -41.62
N ILE A 806 26.51 -2.15 -41.59
CA ILE A 806 25.61 -3.29 -41.36
C ILE A 806 24.81 -3.53 -42.63
N ASN A 807 24.77 -4.77 -43.12
CA ASN A 807 24.07 -5.14 -44.34
C ASN A 807 22.61 -5.52 -44.00
N VAL A 808 21.68 -4.92 -44.73
CA VAL A 808 20.23 -5.23 -44.66
C VAL A 808 19.70 -5.42 -46.06
N THR A 809 18.49 -5.96 -46.19
CA THR A 809 17.81 -6.12 -47.48
C THR A 809 16.66 -5.13 -47.55
N PHE A 810 16.61 -4.33 -48.59
CA PHE A 810 15.46 -3.46 -48.96
C PHE A 810 14.63 -4.15 -50.03
N LYS A 811 13.31 -4.16 -49.90
CA LYS A 811 12.40 -4.73 -50.92
C LYS A 811 12.42 -3.93 -52.25
N SER A 812 12.62 -2.62 -52.16
CA SER A 812 12.77 -1.74 -53.31
C SER A 812 14.20 -1.26 -53.45
N GLN A 813 14.69 -1.16 -54.71
CA GLN A 813 16.00 -0.62 -55.02
C GLN A 813 15.96 0.90 -55.29
N ASN A 814 14.77 1.54 -55.21
CA ASN A 814 14.62 2.97 -55.35
C ASN A 814 14.80 3.66 -53.98
N SER A 815 15.84 4.51 -53.90
CA SER A 815 16.14 5.27 -52.69
C SER A 815 14.99 6.19 -52.23
N ASP A 816 14.21 6.73 -53.15
CA ASP A 816 13.10 7.62 -52.87
C ASP A 816 11.93 6.94 -52.13
N ASN A 817 11.93 5.61 -52.13
CA ASN A 817 10.96 4.81 -51.42
C ASN A 817 11.28 4.65 -49.90
N TYR A 818 12.42 5.16 -49.43
CA TYR A 818 12.87 5.00 -48.04
C TYR A 818 13.31 6.29 -47.39
N ARG A 819 13.06 6.42 -46.11
CA ARG A 819 13.53 7.56 -45.30
C ARG A 819 13.89 7.12 -43.88
N ILE A 820 14.74 7.89 -43.21
CA ILE A 820 15.00 7.72 -41.79
C ILE A 820 13.77 8.21 -41.01
N LEU A 821 13.21 7.34 -40.18
CA LEU A 821 12.02 7.61 -39.36
C LEU A 821 12.42 8.02 -37.94
N SER A 822 13.42 7.37 -37.35
CA SER A 822 13.97 7.67 -36.04
C SER A 822 15.46 7.30 -35.99
N LYS A 823 16.24 7.95 -35.15
CA LYS A 823 17.67 7.69 -34.96
C LYS A 823 18.11 8.19 -33.59
N SER A 824 19.24 7.67 -33.09
CA SER A 824 19.85 8.20 -31.87
C SER A 824 20.06 9.71 -31.98
N TYR A 825 19.79 10.42 -30.91
CA TYR A 825 19.88 11.88 -30.82
C TYR A 825 21.24 12.41 -31.31
N ASN A 826 21.20 13.48 -32.09
CA ASN A 826 22.39 14.19 -32.60
C ASN A 826 23.41 13.27 -33.34
N THR A 827 22.92 12.30 -34.14
CA THR A 827 23.75 11.41 -34.95
C THR A 827 23.37 11.50 -36.44
N ASN A 828 24.26 11.07 -37.31
CA ASN A 828 24.08 11.12 -38.74
C ASN A 828 24.34 9.75 -39.42
N PRO A 829 23.45 8.75 -39.14
CA PRO A 829 23.51 7.48 -39.86
C PRO A 829 23.18 7.68 -41.34
N SER A 830 23.67 6.81 -42.21
CA SER A 830 23.39 6.82 -43.65
C SER A 830 23.01 5.42 -44.12
N PHE A 831 22.30 5.35 -45.24
CA PHE A 831 21.97 4.09 -45.89
C PHE A 831 22.03 4.17 -47.43
N ASN A 832 22.26 3.02 -48.04
CA ASN A 832 22.26 2.87 -49.48
C ASN A 832 21.43 1.64 -49.88
N VAL A 833 20.28 1.88 -50.52
CA VAL A 833 19.33 0.80 -50.85
C VAL A 833 19.89 -0.18 -51.89
N THR A 834 20.77 0.30 -52.80
CA THR A 834 21.32 -0.53 -53.86
C THR A 834 22.34 -1.57 -53.34
N THR A 835 23.18 -1.14 -52.38
CA THR A 835 24.17 -2.04 -51.75
C THR A 835 23.64 -2.72 -50.49
N GLY A 836 22.50 -2.31 -49.98
CA GLY A 836 21.95 -2.80 -48.69
C GLY A 836 22.76 -2.38 -47.48
N GLN A 837 23.64 -1.39 -47.59
CA GLN A 837 24.54 -0.96 -46.52
C GLN A 837 23.92 0.17 -45.72
N VAL A 838 24.01 0.03 -44.41
CA VAL A 838 23.60 1.05 -43.43
C VAL A 838 24.80 1.35 -42.52
N THR A 839 25.22 2.59 -42.44
CA THR A 839 26.31 3.05 -41.56
C THR A 839 25.72 3.62 -40.28
N VAL A 840 26.09 3.04 -39.13
CA VAL A 840 25.58 3.44 -37.81
C VAL A 840 26.72 3.71 -36.83
N PRO A 841 26.76 4.89 -36.19
CA PRO A 841 27.74 5.16 -35.14
C PRO A 841 27.64 4.17 -33.97
N ALA A 842 28.69 4.04 -33.16
CA ALA A 842 28.74 3.19 -31.99
C ALA A 842 27.63 3.55 -30.98
N ASN A 843 27.07 2.56 -30.29
CA ASN A 843 25.99 2.68 -29.30
C ASN A 843 24.65 3.14 -29.88
N CYS A 844 24.53 3.37 -31.19
CA CYS A 844 23.41 4.03 -31.81
C CYS A 844 22.50 3.09 -32.57
N TYR A 845 21.31 3.58 -32.87
CA TYR A 845 20.35 2.96 -33.77
C TYR A 845 19.89 3.93 -34.87
N VAL A 846 19.35 3.36 -35.93
CA VAL A 846 18.57 4.04 -36.93
C VAL A 846 17.40 3.18 -37.36
N VAL A 847 16.25 3.80 -37.54
CA VAL A 847 15.04 3.17 -38.09
C VAL A 847 14.75 3.76 -39.46
N ILE A 848 14.72 2.91 -40.47
CA ILE A 848 14.44 3.24 -41.87
C ILE A 848 13.08 2.65 -42.22
N GLY A 849 12.23 3.41 -42.83
CA GLY A 849 10.93 2.92 -43.27
C GLY A 849 10.61 3.28 -44.69
N SER A 850 9.79 2.47 -45.37
CA SER A 850 9.22 2.77 -46.67
C SER A 850 8.38 4.06 -46.63
N ALA A 851 8.19 4.74 -47.77
CA ALA A 851 7.44 5.99 -47.85
C ALA A 851 6.01 5.89 -47.29
N SER A 852 5.42 4.69 -47.29
CA SER A 852 4.09 4.40 -46.76
C SER A 852 4.03 4.31 -45.23
N VAL A 853 5.16 4.17 -44.55
CA VAL A 853 5.21 4.18 -43.07
C VAL A 853 5.00 5.62 -42.58
N ILE A 854 4.05 5.82 -41.67
CA ILE A 854 3.72 7.14 -41.13
C ILE A 854 4.85 7.56 -40.20
N LYS A 855 5.59 8.61 -40.56
CA LYS A 855 6.57 9.27 -39.69
C LYS A 855 5.84 10.23 -38.74
N VAL A 856 6.28 10.30 -37.55
CA VAL A 856 5.86 11.36 -36.62
C VAL A 856 6.76 12.57 -36.84
N GLU A 857 6.21 13.64 -37.40
CA GLU A 857 6.90 14.93 -37.48
C GLU A 857 6.63 15.70 -36.21
N GLY A 858 7.70 16.04 -35.48
CA GLY A 858 7.68 16.98 -34.39
C GLY A 858 6.96 16.50 -33.14
N VAL A 859 7.45 15.45 -32.49
CA VAL A 859 7.19 15.22 -31.06
C VAL A 859 7.89 16.29 -30.21
N ALA A 860 8.79 17.05 -30.85
CA ALA A 860 9.76 17.92 -30.18
C ALA A 860 9.30 19.35 -29.85
N ASP A 861 8.07 19.80 -30.11
CA ASP A 861 7.76 21.22 -29.88
C ASP A 861 6.38 21.57 -29.29
N ASP A 862 5.66 20.63 -28.71
CA ASP A 862 4.49 20.95 -27.86
C ASP A 862 4.79 20.89 -26.36
N ALA A 863 6.07 20.83 -26.02
CA ALA A 863 6.59 20.85 -24.65
C ALA A 863 6.71 22.25 -24.05
N SER A 864 5.86 23.20 -24.44
CA SER A 864 5.49 24.25 -23.52
C SER A 864 4.59 23.61 -22.46
N HIS A 865 5.18 23.11 -21.39
CA HIS A 865 4.52 22.43 -20.30
C HIS A 865 3.61 23.37 -19.52
N ILE A 866 2.61 23.92 -20.19
CA ILE A 866 1.59 24.71 -19.54
C ILE A 866 0.50 23.72 -19.12
N ASN A 867 0.44 23.46 -17.84
CA ASN A 867 -0.59 22.66 -17.23
C ASN A 867 -1.59 23.57 -16.51
N VAL A 868 -2.88 23.42 -16.80
CA VAL A 868 -3.91 24.29 -16.21
C VAL A 868 -5.04 23.43 -15.66
N TYR A 869 -5.23 23.46 -14.36
CA TYR A 869 -6.29 22.72 -13.67
C TYR A 869 -6.96 23.54 -12.56
N GLY A 870 -8.17 23.13 -12.20
CA GLY A 870 -8.90 23.72 -11.07
C GLY A 870 -8.59 22.98 -9.78
N SER A 871 -8.22 23.73 -8.76
CA SER A 871 -8.16 23.28 -7.36
C SER A 871 -9.23 24.04 -6.56
N TYR A 872 -9.45 23.66 -5.29
CA TYR A 872 -10.47 24.29 -4.43
C TYR A 872 -10.33 25.80 -4.40
N GLY A 873 -11.29 26.49 -5.05
CA GLY A 873 -11.33 27.96 -5.12
C GLY A 873 -10.18 28.59 -5.92
N ARG A 874 -9.39 27.84 -6.70
CA ARG A 874 -8.24 28.37 -7.44
C ARG A 874 -8.03 27.66 -8.77
N ILE A 875 -7.58 28.41 -9.78
CA ILE A 875 -6.99 27.90 -11.01
C ILE A 875 -5.49 27.84 -10.80
N VAL A 876 -4.90 26.66 -11.02
CA VAL A 876 -3.46 26.42 -10.96
C VAL A 876 -2.93 26.38 -12.39
N VAL A 877 -1.88 27.15 -12.66
CA VAL A 877 -1.19 27.19 -13.94
C VAL A 877 0.29 26.90 -13.66
N GLU A 878 0.79 25.84 -14.23
CA GLU A 878 2.19 25.43 -14.13
C GLU A 878 2.85 25.57 -15.50
N GLY A 879 4.09 26.01 -15.55
CA GLY A 879 4.86 26.13 -16.79
C GLY A 879 4.55 27.37 -17.64
N ALA A 880 3.79 28.32 -17.12
CA ALA A 880 3.62 29.65 -17.73
C ALA A 880 3.85 30.75 -16.68
N ASP A 881 4.37 31.89 -17.13
CA ASP A 881 4.45 33.08 -16.26
C ASP A 881 3.04 33.58 -15.95
N GLU A 882 2.69 33.80 -14.69
CA GLU A 882 1.35 34.29 -14.29
C GLU A 882 0.94 35.58 -15.08
N ALA A 883 1.92 36.37 -15.51
CA ALA A 883 1.70 37.58 -16.32
C ALA A 883 1.12 37.28 -17.72
N ASP A 884 1.36 36.08 -18.25
CA ASP A 884 0.90 35.66 -19.58
C ASP A 884 -0.40 34.87 -19.55
N VAL A 885 -0.99 34.71 -18.34
CA VAL A 885 -2.22 33.95 -18.14
C VAL A 885 -3.44 34.91 -18.13
N GLN A 886 -4.43 34.56 -18.91
CA GLN A 886 -5.73 35.27 -18.95
C GLN A 886 -6.85 34.31 -18.57
N VAL A 887 -7.63 34.63 -17.57
CA VAL A 887 -8.77 33.84 -17.10
C VAL A 887 -10.07 34.51 -17.53
N PHE A 888 -11.02 33.72 -18.02
CA PHE A 888 -12.36 34.18 -18.37
C PHE A 888 -13.41 33.28 -17.71
N ASP A 889 -14.50 33.89 -17.25
CA ASP A 889 -15.66 33.15 -16.75
C ASP A 889 -16.50 32.55 -17.91
N ALA A 890 -17.55 31.81 -17.56
CA ALA A 890 -18.44 31.18 -18.54
C ALA A 890 -19.20 32.19 -19.43
N GLN A 891 -19.26 33.47 -19.03
CA GLN A 891 -19.84 34.56 -19.83
C GLN A 891 -18.80 35.30 -20.67
N GLY A 892 -17.53 34.83 -20.67
CA GLY A 892 -16.45 35.45 -21.44
C GLY A 892 -15.87 36.73 -20.79
N ARG A 893 -16.19 37.05 -19.55
CA ARG A 893 -15.61 38.18 -18.81
C ARG A 893 -14.24 37.83 -18.30
N ARG A 894 -13.26 38.67 -18.53
CA ARG A 894 -11.89 38.48 -18.03
C ARG A 894 -11.87 38.70 -16.52
N LEU A 895 -11.22 37.81 -15.82
CA LEU A 895 -10.94 37.86 -14.38
C LEU A 895 -9.47 38.22 -14.15
N ASN A 896 -9.19 38.96 -13.08
CA ASN A 896 -7.83 39.39 -12.75
C ASN A 896 -7.22 38.57 -11.59
N SER A 897 -7.77 37.39 -11.30
CA SER A 897 -7.32 36.54 -10.22
C SER A 897 -7.42 35.08 -10.65
N LEU A 898 -6.45 34.28 -10.20
CA LEU A 898 -6.49 32.82 -10.28
C LEU A 898 -7.32 32.21 -9.14
N SER A 899 -7.57 32.95 -8.06
CA SER A 899 -8.52 32.56 -7.01
C SER A 899 -9.93 32.94 -7.46
N VAL A 900 -10.76 31.94 -7.73
CA VAL A 900 -12.08 32.07 -8.34
C VAL A 900 -13.08 31.14 -7.65
N PRO A 901 -14.37 31.49 -7.57
CA PRO A 901 -15.40 30.59 -7.05
C PRO A 901 -15.49 29.27 -7.83
N ALA A 902 -16.18 28.28 -7.26
CA ALA A 902 -16.50 27.06 -7.98
C ALA A 902 -17.25 27.38 -9.28
N GLY A 903 -16.79 26.83 -10.41
CA GLY A 903 -17.36 27.12 -11.71
C GLY A 903 -16.45 26.72 -12.90
N PHE A 904 -16.96 26.92 -14.12
CA PHE A 904 -16.19 26.71 -15.34
C PHE A 904 -15.50 27.99 -15.79
N TYR A 905 -14.25 27.86 -16.18
CA TYR A 905 -13.40 28.95 -16.64
C TYR A 905 -12.67 28.59 -17.93
N LEU A 906 -12.37 29.61 -18.73
CA LEU A 906 -11.45 29.51 -19.84
C LEU A 906 -10.14 30.19 -19.42
N VAL A 907 -9.06 29.46 -19.48
CA VAL A 907 -7.71 29.94 -19.17
C VAL A 907 -6.92 29.99 -20.45
N ARG A 908 -6.51 31.18 -20.86
CA ARG A 908 -5.74 31.44 -22.07
C ARG A 908 -4.30 31.76 -21.70
N THR A 909 -3.37 31.00 -22.25
CA THR A 909 -1.94 31.29 -22.24
C THR A 909 -1.50 31.79 -23.61
N ALA A 910 -0.24 32.16 -23.80
CA ALA A 910 0.26 32.69 -25.06
C ALA A 910 -0.11 31.81 -26.28
N ASN A 911 -0.15 30.50 -26.12
CA ASN A 911 -0.28 29.55 -27.24
C ASN A 911 -1.50 28.61 -27.15
N LYS A 912 -2.21 28.54 -26.00
CA LYS A 912 -3.31 27.58 -25.81
C LYS A 912 -4.45 28.18 -24.97
N THR A 913 -5.64 27.57 -25.12
CA THR A 913 -6.80 27.89 -24.29
C THR A 913 -7.29 26.58 -23.62
N PHE A 914 -7.41 26.59 -22.31
CA PHE A 914 -7.84 25.49 -21.49
C PHE A 914 -9.25 25.72 -20.94
N LYS A 915 -10.05 24.64 -20.86
CA LYS A 915 -11.31 24.68 -20.08
C LYS A 915 -11.01 24.09 -18.71
N VAL A 916 -11.31 24.84 -17.68
CA VAL A 916 -10.97 24.47 -16.29
C VAL A 916 -12.23 24.51 -15.46
N MET A 917 -12.47 23.46 -14.69
CA MET A 917 -13.50 23.44 -13.65
C MET A 917 -12.82 23.62 -12.29
N VAL A 918 -13.24 24.65 -11.56
CA VAL A 918 -12.84 24.89 -10.16
C VAL A 918 -13.99 24.44 -9.28
N ARG A 919 -13.69 23.63 -8.27
CA ARG A 919 -14.64 23.12 -7.27
C ARG A 919 -14.56 23.90 -5.97
#